data_93ad2ca3f8f94113d00bea2b9470033a
#
_entry.id   93ad2ca3f8f94113d00bea2b9470033a
#
_cell.length_a   1.000
_cell.length_b   1.000
_cell.length_c   1.000
_cell.angle_alpha   90.00
_cell.angle_beta   90.00
_cell.angle_gamma   90.00
#
_symmetry.space_group_name_H-M   'P 1'
#
loop_
_entity.id
_entity.type
_entity.pdbx_description
1 polymer ?
#
loop_
_entity_poly.entity_id
_entity_poly.type
_entity_poly.pdbx_seq_one_letter_code
_entity_poly.pdbx_strand_id
1 'polypeptide(L)'
;MKDKIFSFLFFLLFASKSILAQSLPLYSNSLSKSPLVQHFTTSEGLPSNGVYKIFQDSKKFIWFATDAGVSKYDGTKFNYYRKQDGLSSNDVFDVKEDSYGRIWFFHLNGSLDFFLNNFLHNEKNTAFLDSLKCDDYFRQLYEDQNRNLYFYYNSRRLIYSLDSLNHLTKFKLPSIPIKNHFIPSTIEGMSVRYMTRNANGEFNFWTPGGFFTSKNHSKKIELESNAFRYREVVTSSTNKKYVLVRDNDSTKFNIKRFNEEVSFEKIESLASPGSKYITSILEDINGLLWISTYDQGVFCFKDRKVIFHFDIKDAKSIIQDHENNIWISSMKEGVYKISPFFYNHEHFGSAEFQNSGVFALCQYDSTGIWCTNGKMLYLLKENELYKLDFQQTEKSFNQILQIDHHLLFVGESGKLPFALENIQINKAEKKVLVNKVSQSPLVMNNIIYNKQTNEIRSFSQIFLYQIPQDGLFKKLTAKRIGERISNIYYNIDNELTINAKGNYLYLNKNQVPYKELTYFNNKKISDHLNLDDKTELFNIEGDSLFLYHNRKLHNLSASFEQPIDMLIKHLEYQDSTLIIATSKNIYVCEHPLNILKNKPVLLNLIDINFKSIHGILFNQDKLYVASDDGLTSLPYSDLHKRNVNSPFPYFQSIQVNDEENQDKREEVSLISNQRINISFGCINYSVSTNIFSYKLEGTDTDWTVVKGNNVVLQNLSRGTYVFKLRARKPASAWSEPIEFAIKVYSPIWQHPLFYFFVSLFISVIVFLLIIRQKNIELARRQMEHQILLLEQKSHQAMMNPHFIFNSLGSIQNYLLHNKPNEAGVYLSQFARLIRQNLNSINSSMINLDEEIDRLKNYLDLEKIRMGDKFEYNIVIDEAVESEDILIPSMIIQPFIENSIWHGIANLDEKGFITVSFNLWDDKSLQIIVEDTGIGIKNAEKYKTRSDPHLNLGMNITRKRLVLLSRKYSVKTGIEYTELLPGATNPGTKVVVFVPFLYGNSKEIN
;
A
#
# COMPACT_ATOMS: atom_id res chain seq x y z
N MET A 1 -37.55 -39.51 33.90
CA MET A 1 -37.25 -40.93 33.58
C MET A 1 -37.70 -41.33 32.18
N LYS A 2 -38.67 -40.67 31.57
CA LYS A 2 -39.09 -40.92 30.18
C LYS A 2 -38.13 -40.41 29.10
N ASP A 3 -37.45 -39.32 29.35
CA ASP A 3 -36.56 -38.72 28.36
C ASP A 3 -35.18 -39.43 28.20
N LYS A 4 -34.73 -40.16 29.21
CA LYS A 4 -33.53 -40.98 29.15
C LYS A 4 -33.73 -42.33 28.43
N ILE A 5 -34.96 -42.81 28.34
CA ILE A 5 -35.31 -44.06 27.62
C ILE A 5 -35.43 -43.75 26.14
N PHE A 6 -35.88 -42.53 25.77
CA PHE A 6 -35.98 -42.12 24.36
C PHE A 6 -34.59 -41.87 23.72
N SER A 7 -33.66 -41.32 24.45
CA SER A 7 -32.26 -41.16 24.01
C SER A 7 -31.52 -42.52 23.88
N PHE A 8 -31.82 -43.46 24.75
CA PHE A 8 -31.18 -44.78 24.66
C PHE A 8 -31.78 -45.67 23.53
N LEU A 9 -33.06 -45.54 23.23
CA LEU A 9 -33.69 -46.19 22.09
C LEU A 9 -33.25 -45.54 20.75
N PHE A 10 -33.00 -44.24 20.74
CA PHE A 10 -32.46 -43.54 19.57
C PHE A 10 -31.01 -43.95 19.26
N PHE A 11 -30.23 -44.20 20.33
CA PHE A 11 -28.84 -44.68 20.18
C PHE A 11 -28.76 -46.15 19.74
N LEU A 12 -29.71 -47.01 20.19
CA LEU A 12 -29.82 -48.42 19.77
C LEU A 12 -30.34 -48.56 18.32
N LEU A 13 -31.15 -47.63 17.84
CA LEU A 13 -31.63 -47.61 16.43
C LEU A 13 -30.54 -47.12 15.45
N PHE A 14 -29.59 -46.32 15.91
CA PHE A 14 -28.43 -45.93 15.11
C PHE A 14 -27.33 -46.99 15.15
N ALA A 15 -27.16 -47.71 16.23
CA ALA A 15 -26.19 -48.79 16.32
C ALA A 15 -26.56 -50.05 15.53
N SER A 16 -27.83 -50.27 15.28
CA SER A 16 -28.32 -51.46 14.46
C SER A 16 -28.31 -51.22 12.97
N LYS A 17 -28.08 -49.95 12.50
CA LYS A 17 -27.89 -49.66 11.07
C LYS A 17 -26.45 -49.74 10.58
N SER A 18 -25.49 -49.95 11.48
CA SER A 18 -24.07 -50.05 11.13
C SER A 18 -23.56 -51.47 10.89
N ILE A 19 -24.45 -52.49 10.87
CA ILE A 19 -24.06 -53.89 10.65
C ILE A 19 -24.82 -54.48 9.46
N LEU A 20 -24.95 -53.71 8.38
CA LEU A 20 -25.17 -54.21 7.04
C LEU A 20 -24.45 -53.35 6.04
N ALA A 21 -23.14 -53.18 6.25
CA ALA A 21 -22.24 -52.90 5.16
C ALA A 21 -22.13 -54.22 4.34
N GLN A 22 -22.99 -54.32 3.35
CA GLN A 22 -22.76 -55.29 2.27
C GLN A 22 -21.38 -55.00 1.73
N SER A 23 -20.47 -55.98 1.83
CA SER A 23 -19.18 -56.01 1.16
C SER A 23 -19.35 -55.67 -0.32
N LEU A 24 -19.09 -54.44 -0.67
CA LEU A 24 -18.85 -54.06 -2.05
C LEU A 24 -17.69 -54.94 -2.54
N PRO A 25 -17.73 -55.43 -3.79
CA PRO A 25 -16.65 -56.25 -4.33
C PRO A 25 -15.36 -55.47 -4.16
N LEU A 26 -14.46 -56.04 -3.38
CA LEU A 26 -13.08 -55.62 -3.30
C LEU A 26 -12.53 -55.60 -4.72
N TYR A 27 -12.41 -54.41 -5.30
CA TYR A 27 -11.57 -54.19 -6.46
C TYR A 27 -10.21 -54.75 -6.07
N SER A 28 -9.73 -55.69 -6.88
CA SER A 28 -8.42 -56.30 -6.74
C SER A 28 -7.38 -55.26 -6.29
N ASN A 29 -6.64 -55.61 -5.23
CA ASN A 29 -5.46 -54.87 -4.73
C ASN A 29 -4.35 -54.71 -5.81
N SER A 30 -4.64 -54.02 -6.91
CA SER A 30 -3.63 -53.31 -7.64
C SER A 30 -3.35 -52.05 -6.85
N LEU A 31 -2.11 -51.84 -6.41
CA LEU A 31 -1.61 -50.63 -5.79
C LEU A 31 -2.27 -49.41 -6.44
N SER A 32 -3.00 -48.64 -5.65
CA SER A 32 -3.74 -47.50 -6.17
C SER A 32 -2.74 -46.43 -6.57
N LYS A 33 -2.52 -46.29 -7.88
CA LYS A 33 -1.76 -45.20 -8.42
C LYS A 33 -2.54 -43.92 -8.19
N SER A 34 -2.18 -43.12 -7.21
CA SER A 34 -2.72 -41.80 -7.04
C SER A 34 -1.63 -40.78 -7.41
N PRO A 35 -1.94 -39.76 -8.22
CA PRO A 35 -1.00 -38.65 -8.43
C PRO A 35 -0.75 -37.89 -7.13
N LEU A 36 0.43 -37.30 -6.99
CA LEU A 36 0.74 -36.42 -5.88
C LEU A 36 -0.13 -35.17 -5.97
N VAL A 37 -0.78 -34.81 -4.86
CA VAL A 37 -1.76 -33.74 -4.78
C VAL A 37 -1.25 -32.69 -3.82
N GLN A 38 -1.20 -31.44 -4.29
CA GLN A 38 -0.92 -30.29 -3.41
C GLN A 38 -2.23 -29.90 -2.70
N HIS A 39 -2.21 -29.81 -1.38
CA HIS A 39 -3.37 -29.50 -0.57
C HIS A 39 -3.25 -28.11 0.07
N PHE A 40 -4.26 -27.28 -0.13
CA PHE A 40 -4.38 -25.94 0.44
C PHE A 40 -5.48 -25.92 1.48
N THR A 41 -5.12 -25.47 2.67
CA THR A 41 -6.04 -25.28 3.80
C THR A 41 -5.86 -23.86 4.36
N THR A 42 -6.45 -23.59 5.50
CA THR A 42 -6.22 -22.34 6.22
C THR A 42 -4.77 -22.17 6.66
N SER A 43 -4.01 -23.26 6.82
CA SER A 43 -2.56 -23.18 7.13
C SER A 43 -1.72 -22.70 5.94
N GLU A 44 -2.15 -22.96 4.71
CA GLU A 44 -1.50 -22.48 3.49
C GLU A 44 -2.05 -21.11 3.04
N GLY A 45 -3.07 -20.59 3.73
CA GLY A 45 -3.57 -19.23 3.50
C GLY A 45 -4.95 -19.17 2.83
N LEU A 46 -5.77 -20.21 2.86
CA LEU A 46 -7.18 -20.07 2.49
C LEU A 46 -7.95 -19.33 3.60
N PRO A 47 -9.01 -18.56 3.27
CA PRO A 47 -9.84 -17.91 4.27
C PRO A 47 -10.66 -18.89 5.11
N SER A 48 -10.98 -20.07 4.54
CA SER A 48 -11.68 -21.19 5.17
C SER A 48 -11.40 -22.48 4.42
N ASN A 49 -11.57 -23.63 5.09
CA ASN A 49 -11.57 -24.94 4.46
C ASN A 49 -12.92 -25.28 3.77
N GLY A 50 -13.95 -24.49 3.98
CA GLY A 50 -15.25 -24.60 3.31
C GLY A 50 -15.25 -23.85 1.97
N VAL A 51 -14.81 -24.49 0.88
CA VAL A 51 -14.69 -23.85 -0.44
C VAL A 51 -15.81 -24.32 -1.36
N TYR A 52 -16.75 -23.43 -1.67
CA TYR A 52 -17.91 -23.73 -2.51
C TYR A 52 -17.61 -23.70 -4.00
N LYS A 53 -16.75 -22.75 -4.44
CA LYS A 53 -16.45 -22.54 -5.86
C LYS A 53 -15.01 -22.14 -6.06
N ILE A 54 -14.41 -22.67 -7.13
CA ILE A 54 -13.14 -22.19 -7.70
C ILE A 54 -13.45 -21.61 -9.06
N PHE A 55 -12.86 -20.47 -9.39
CA PHE A 55 -13.03 -19.80 -10.66
C PHE A 55 -11.71 -19.15 -11.10
N GLN A 56 -11.33 -19.29 -12.37
CA GLN A 56 -10.22 -18.55 -12.95
C GLN A 56 -10.75 -17.42 -13.82
N ASP A 57 -10.32 -16.18 -13.53
CA ASP A 57 -10.73 -15.02 -14.30
C ASP A 57 -9.94 -14.87 -15.62
N SER A 58 -10.38 -13.96 -16.47
CA SER A 58 -9.75 -13.69 -17.76
C SER A 58 -8.29 -13.19 -17.62
N LYS A 59 -7.98 -12.56 -16.47
CA LYS A 59 -6.63 -12.11 -16.08
C LYS A 59 -5.78 -13.23 -15.48
N LYS A 60 -6.31 -14.46 -15.44
CA LYS A 60 -5.69 -15.70 -14.96
C LYS A 60 -5.60 -15.86 -13.44
N PHE A 61 -6.10 -14.92 -12.61
CA PHE A 61 -6.20 -15.13 -11.18
C PHE A 61 -7.20 -16.23 -10.83
N ILE A 62 -6.91 -17.01 -9.80
CA ILE A 62 -7.87 -17.96 -9.25
C ILE A 62 -8.60 -17.31 -8.07
N TRP A 63 -9.91 -17.45 -8.08
CA TRP A 63 -10.82 -17.01 -7.05
C TRP A 63 -11.40 -18.18 -6.31
N PHE A 64 -11.40 -18.11 -4.98
CA PHE A 64 -12.00 -19.10 -4.10
C PHE A 64 -13.17 -18.46 -3.36
N ALA A 65 -14.38 -18.95 -3.63
CA ALA A 65 -15.58 -18.57 -2.89
C ALA A 65 -15.75 -19.49 -1.70
N THR A 66 -15.85 -18.92 -0.50
CA THR A 66 -15.87 -19.66 0.76
C THR A 66 -16.99 -19.18 1.69
N ASP A 67 -17.20 -19.88 2.78
CA ASP A 67 -18.07 -19.46 3.89
C ASP A 67 -17.48 -18.33 4.75
N ALA A 68 -16.21 -17.96 4.54
CA ALA A 68 -15.51 -16.89 5.25
C ALA A 68 -15.07 -15.73 4.35
N GLY A 69 -15.68 -15.55 3.18
CA GLY A 69 -15.38 -14.54 2.19
C GLY A 69 -14.84 -15.10 0.89
N VAL A 70 -14.22 -14.23 0.10
CA VAL A 70 -13.60 -14.57 -1.17
C VAL A 70 -12.10 -14.36 -1.08
N SER A 71 -11.34 -15.21 -1.73
CA SER A 71 -9.90 -15.09 -1.85
C SER A 71 -9.48 -15.06 -3.30
N LYS A 72 -8.62 -14.12 -3.67
CA LYS A 72 -7.95 -14.01 -4.96
C LYS A 72 -6.50 -14.49 -4.84
N TYR A 73 -6.09 -15.42 -5.69
CA TYR A 73 -4.79 -16.08 -5.63
C TYR A 73 -4.01 -15.91 -6.93
N ASP A 74 -2.73 -15.57 -6.83
CA ASP A 74 -1.83 -15.39 -7.97
C ASP A 74 -0.81 -16.53 -8.16
N GLY A 75 -0.86 -17.54 -7.27
CA GLY A 75 0.11 -18.63 -7.20
C GLY A 75 1.07 -18.52 -6.01
N THR A 76 1.21 -17.33 -5.42
CA THR A 76 2.09 -17.06 -4.27
C THR A 76 1.36 -16.49 -3.09
N LYS A 77 0.40 -15.59 -3.33
CA LYS A 77 -0.29 -14.81 -2.30
C LYS A 77 -1.80 -14.90 -2.42
N PHE A 78 -2.47 -15.05 -1.28
CA PHE A 78 -3.91 -14.93 -1.14
C PHE A 78 -4.28 -13.52 -0.72
N ASN A 79 -5.12 -12.84 -1.50
CA ASN A 79 -5.73 -11.58 -1.14
C ASN A 79 -7.18 -11.83 -0.73
N TYR A 80 -7.56 -11.40 0.47
CA TYR A 80 -8.88 -11.67 1.06
C TYR A 80 -9.84 -10.52 0.86
N TYR A 81 -11.11 -10.86 0.67
CA TYR A 81 -12.22 -9.94 0.65
C TYR A 81 -13.32 -10.48 1.56
N ARG A 82 -13.65 -9.73 2.59
CA ARG A 82 -14.63 -10.09 3.62
C ARG A 82 -15.64 -8.96 3.80
N LYS A 83 -16.62 -9.15 4.67
CA LYS A 83 -17.60 -8.12 4.99
C LYS A 83 -16.98 -6.83 5.52
N GLN A 84 -15.90 -6.92 6.28
CA GLN A 84 -15.13 -5.75 6.73
C GLN A 84 -14.44 -5.00 5.60
N ASP A 85 -14.14 -5.68 4.48
CA ASP A 85 -13.49 -5.12 3.29
C ASP A 85 -14.54 -4.65 2.27
N GLY A 86 -15.84 -4.77 2.60
CA GLY A 86 -16.95 -4.26 1.80
C GLY A 86 -17.84 -5.31 1.13
N LEU A 87 -17.64 -6.62 1.34
CA LEU A 87 -18.63 -7.63 0.89
C LEU A 87 -19.95 -7.48 1.64
N SER A 88 -21.05 -7.77 0.95
CA SER A 88 -22.38 -7.77 1.55
C SER A 88 -22.55 -8.91 2.57
N SER A 89 -21.91 -10.05 2.32
CA SER A 89 -21.87 -11.21 3.22
C SER A 89 -20.57 -12.00 3.05
N ASN A 90 -20.13 -12.73 4.10
CA ASN A 90 -18.98 -13.63 3.99
C ASN A 90 -19.33 -14.95 3.27
N ASP A 91 -20.61 -15.39 3.29
CA ASP A 91 -21.02 -16.63 2.63
C ASP A 91 -21.16 -16.41 1.12
N VAL A 92 -20.10 -16.70 0.37
CA VAL A 92 -20.07 -16.57 -1.09
C VAL A 92 -20.06 -17.97 -1.72
N PHE A 93 -21.12 -18.35 -2.40
CA PHE A 93 -21.25 -19.71 -2.92
C PHE A 93 -20.94 -19.87 -4.41
N ASP A 94 -20.91 -18.79 -5.19
CA ASP A 94 -20.53 -18.82 -6.61
C ASP A 94 -19.78 -17.55 -7.00
N VAL A 95 -18.89 -17.68 -8.00
CA VAL A 95 -18.12 -16.58 -8.59
C VAL A 95 -18.16 -16.73 -10.11
N LYS A 96 -18.38 -15.62 -10.81
CA LYS A 96 -18.38 -15.57 -12.29
C LYS A 96 -17.84 -14.25 -12.80
N GLU A 97 -17.30 -14.28 -13.99
CA GLU A 97 -16.89 -13.08 -14.72
C GLU A 97 -17.86 -12.81 -15.87
N ASP A 98 -18.17 -11.55 -16.12
CA ASP A 98 -18.89 -11.11 -17.31
C ASP A 98 -17.95 -10.54 -18.36
N SER A 99 -18.47 -10.27 -19.57
CA SER A 99 -17.68 -9.73 -20.67
C SER A 99 -17.17 -8.30 -20.46
N TYR A 100 -17.62 -7.60 -19.42
CA TYR A 100 -17.10 -6.30 -18.98
C TYR A 100 -15.93 -6.43 -18.01
N GLY A 101 -15.53 -7.66 -17.64
CA GLY A 101 -14.48 -7.96 -16.68
C GLY A 101 -14.89 -7.75 -15.22
N ARG A 102 -16.20 -7.69 -14.93
CA ARG A 102 -16.70 -7.66 -13.56
C ARG A 102 -16.71 -9.08 -13.01
N ILE A 103 -16.07 -9.29 -11.87
CA ILE A 103 -16.08 -10.57 -11.14
C ILE A 103 -17.23 -10.52 -10.14
N TRP A 104 -18.29 -11.22 -10.41
CA TRP A 104 -19.51 -11.28 -9.63
C TRP A 104 -19.39 -12.26 -8.48
N PHE A 105 -19.82 -11.85 -7.29
CA PHE A 105 -19.92 -12.66 -6.08
C PHE A 105 -21.38 -12.87 -5.72
N PHE A 106 -21.77 -14.13 -5.55
CA PHE A 106 -23.13 -14.53 -5.25
C PHE A 106 -23.22 -15.03 -3.81
N HIS A 107 -24.02 -14.35 -3.00
CA HIS A 107 -24.18 -14.65 -1.58
C HIS A 107 -25.40 -15.51 -1.30
N LEU A 108 -25.33 -16.36 -0.27
CA LEU A 108 -26.44 -17.21 0.15
C LEU A 108 -27.67 -16.41 0.61
N ASN A 109 -27.48 -15.20 1.09
CA ASN A 109 -28.56 -14.30 1.49
C ASN A 109 -29.23 -13.55 0.32
N GLY A 110 -28.85 -13.85 -0.93
CA GLY A 110 -29.40 -13.25 -2.15
C GLY A 110 -28.85 -11.89 -2.52
N SER A 111 -27.90 -11.34 -1.76
CA SER A 111 -27.15 -10.14 -2.18
C SER A 111 -26.12 -10.47 -3.25
N LEU A 112 -25.76 -9.46 -4.03
CA LEU A 112 -24.78 -9.56 -5.10
C LEU A 112 -23.75 -8.46 -4.96
N ASP A 113 -22.48 -8.81 -5.12
CA ASP A 113 -21.38 -7.87 -5.21
C ASP A 113 -20.61 -8.14 -6.50
N PHE A 114 -19.82 -7.18 -6.94
CA PHE A 114 -18.83 -7.45 -7.99
C PHE A 114 -17.53 -6.66 -7.76
N PHE A 115 -16.45 -7.26 -8.24
CA PHE A 115 -15.12 -6.65 -8.22
C PHE A 115 -14.75 -6.16 -9.61
N LEU A 116 -14.35 -4.91 -9.71
CA LEU A 116 -13.91 -4.29 -10.97
C LEU A 116 -12.80 -3.27 -10.67
N ASN A 117 -11.72 -3.27 -11.44
CA ASN A 117 -10.62 -2.32 -11.33
C ASN A 117 -10.05 -2.16 -9.91
N ASN A 118 -9.88 -3.28 -9.19
CA ASN A 118 -9.45 -3.34 -7.79
C ASN A 118 -10.40 -2.70 -6.79
N PHE A 119 -11.64 -2.42 -7.18
CA PHE A 119 -12.66 -1.88 -6.32
C PHE A 119 -13.82 -2.86 -6.16
N LEU A 120 -14.35 -2.97 -4.93
CA LEU A 120 -15.49 -3.83 -4.61
C LEU A 120 -16.78 -3.00 -4.65
N HIS A 121 -17.67 -3.38 -5.56
CA HIS A 121 -19.00 -2.79 -5.72
C HIS A 121 -20.04 -3.62 -4.97
N ASN A 122 -20.85 -2.96 -4.15
CA ASN A 122 -21.90 -3.55 -3.35
C ASN A 122 -23.17 -2.69 -3.35
N GLU A 123 -24.23 -3.12 -2.65
CA GLU A 123 -25.51 -2.41 -2.57
C GLU A 123 -25.39 -0.98 -2.03
N LYS A 124 -24.34 -0.64 -1.25
CA LYS A 124 -24.17 0.68 -0.63
C LYS A 124 -23.51 1.69 -1.57
N ASN A 125 -22.70 1.25 -2.49
CA ASN A 125 -21.93 2.11 -3.40
C ASN A 125 -22.36 2.01 -4.86
N THR A 126 -23.32 1.11 -5.21
CA THR A 126 -23.76 0.85 -6.58
C THR A 126 -25.28 0.62 -6.60
N ALA A 127 -26.02 1.65 -6.99
CA ALA A 127 -27.47 1.72 -6.85
C ALA A 127 -28.25 0.57 -7.49
N PHE A 128 -27.85 0.03 -8.64
CA PHE A 128 -28.59 -1.05 -9.29
C PHE A 128 -28.47 -2.39 -8.54
N LEU A 129 -27.43 -2.59 -7.72
CA LEU A 129 -27.25 -3.81 -6.93
C LEU A 129 -28.31 -3.96 -5.83
N ASP A 130 -28.72 -2.85 -5.22
CA ASP A 130 -29.80 -2.87 -4.24
C ASP A 130 -31.12 -3.34 -4.89
N SER A 131 -31.39 -2.94 -6.12
CA SER A 131 -32.55 -3.36 -6.90
C SER A 131 -32.50 -4.82 -7.35
N LEU A 132 -31.31 -5.41 -7.45
CA LEU A 132 -31.11 -6.83 -7.75
C LEU A 132 -31.26 -7.74 -6.53
N LYS A 133 -31.18 -7.18 -5.33
CA LYS A 133 -31.29 -7.95 -4.08
C LYS A 133 -32.64 -8.66 -3.99
N CYS A 134 -32.59 -9.93 -3.66
CA CYS A 134 -33.78 -10.77 -3.51
C CYS A 134 -33.63 -11.67 -2.28
N ASP A 135 -34.71 -11.86 -1.51
CA ASP A 135 -34.74 -12.82 -0.37
C ASP A 135 -34.69 -14.29 -0.82
N ASP A 136 -34.12 -14.54 -1.98
CA ASP A 136 -33.97 -15.86 -2.57
C ASP A 136 -32.55 -16.00 -3.08
N TYR A 137 -32.00 -17.21 -3.02
CA TYR A 137 -30.66 -17.41 -3.52
C TYR A 137 -30.63 -17.39 -5.05
N PHE A 138 -29.58 -16.74 -5.53
CA PHE A 138 -29.26 -16.67 -6.94
C PHE A 138 -28.95 -18.05 -7.51
N ARG A 139 -29.44 -18.34 -8.72
CA ARG A 139 -29.25 -19.65 -9.36
C ARG A 139 -28.25 -19.59 -10.53
N GLN A 140 -28.39 -18.60 -11.38
CA GLN A 140 -27.57 -18.51 -12.59
C GLN A 140 -27.44 -17.10 -13.11
N LEU A 141 -26.24 -16.76 -13.56
CA LEU A 141 -25.94 -15.65 -14.45
C LEU A 141 -25.78 -16.18 -15.86
N TYR A 142 -26.51 -15.58 -16.80
CA TYR A 142 -26.36 -15.80 -18.22
C TYR A 142 -26.09 -14.48 -18.93
N GLU A 143 -25.20 -14.47 -19.89
CA GLU A 143 -24.90 -13.33 -20.74
C GLU A 143 -25.24 -13.67 -22.18
N ASP A 144 -25.98 -12.78 -22.86
CA ASP A 144 -26.35 -12.96 -24.27
C ASP A 144 -25.29 -12.39 -25.23
N GLN A 145 -25.49 -12.58 -26.53
CA GLN A 145 -24.59 -12.09 -27.58
C GLN A 145 -24.48 -10.55 -27.63
N ASN A 146 -25.49 -9.85 -27.09
CA ASN A 146 -25.53 -8.40 -26.98
C ASN A 146 -24.93 -7.90 -25.66
N ARG A 147 -24.27 -8.79 -24.88
CA ARG A 147 -23.68 -8.52 -23.57
C ARG A 147 -24.70 -8.09 -22.51
N ASN A 148 -25.99 -8.42 -22.67
CA ASN A 148 -26.96 -8.25 -21.60
C ASN A 148 -26.84 -9.37 -20.59
N LEU A 149 -26.85 -9.04 -19.32
CA LEU A 149 -26.76 -10.00 -18.22
C LEU A 149 -28.16 -10.37 -17.72
N TYR A 150 -28.37 -11.63 -17.47
CA TYR A 150 -29.63 -12.18 -16.97
C TYR A 150 -29.39 -12.93 -15.68
N PHE A 151 -29.96 -12.39 -14.59
CA PHE A 151 -29.89 -12.98 -13.25
C PHE A 151 -31.15 -13.74 -12.95
N TYR A 152 -31.04 -15.05 -12.72
CA TYR A 152 -32.15 -15.92 -12.45
C TYR A 152 -32.20 -16.32 -10.97
N TYR A 153 -33.37 -16.07 -10.32
CA TYR A 153 -33.71 -16.45 -8.96
C TYR A 153 -34.77 -17.52 -8.97
N ASN A 154 -34.48 -18.63 -8.29
CA ASN A 154 -35.24 -19.90 -8.48
C ASN A 154 -36.65 -19.90 -7.88
N SER A 155 -36.81 -19.54 -6.60
CA SER A 155 -38.07 -19.69 -5.88
C SER A 155 -39.14 -18.72 -6.36
N ARG A 156 -38.75 -17.50 -6.78
CA ARG A 156 -39.68 -16.49 -7.24
C ARG A 156 -39.89 -16.48 -8.75
N ARG A 157 -39.19 -17.31 -9.50
CA ARG A 157 -39.19 -17.38 -10.97
C ARG A 157 -38.95 -16.00 -11.58
N LEU A 158 -38.03 -15.28 -11.02
CA LEU A 158 -37.70 -13.94 -11.47
C LEU A 158 -36.39 -13.98 -12.28
N ILE A 159 -36.43 -13.27 -13.40
CA ILE A 159 -35.22 -12.92 -14.17
C ILE A 159 -35.08 -11.41 -14.13
N TYR A 160 -33.91 -10.96 -13.75
CA TYR A 160 -33.49 -9.57 -13.92
C TYR A 160 -32.58 -9.50 -15.10
N SER A 161 -32.80 -8.54 -15.99
CA SER A 161 -31.91 -8.25 -17.11
C SER A 161 -31.22 -6.91 -16.88
N LEU A 162 -29.91 -6.90 -17.00
CA LEU A 162 -29.07 -5.71 -16.90
C LEU A 162 -28.43 -5.47 -18.27
N ASP A 163 -28.71 -4.34 -18.90
CA ASP A 163 -28.14 -3.97 -20.19
C ASP A 163 -26.75 -3.30 -20.06
N SER A 164 -26.13 -2.97 -21.19
CA SER A 164 -24.82 -2.33 -21.25
C SER A 164 -24.76 -0.93 -20.58
N LEU A 165 -25.91 -0.29 -20.39
CA LEU A 165 -26.05 1.00 -19.71
C LEU A 165 -26.42 0.86 -18.23
N ASN A 166 -26.41 -0.36 -17.72
CA ASN A 166 -26.86 -0.73 -16.36
C ASN A 166 -28.34 -0.44 -16.09
N HIS A 167 -29.21 -0.43 -17.12
CA HIS A 167 -30.65 -0.38 -16.92
C HIS A 167 -31.16 -1.75 -16.55
N LEU A 168 -31.88 -1.82 -15.43
CA LEU A 168 -32.42 -3.04 -14.89
C LEU A 168 -33.88 -3.23 -15.32
N THR A 169 -34.16 -4.40 -15.91
CA THR A 169 -35.54 -4.83 -16.20
C THR A 169 -35.85 -6.13 -15.49
N LYS A 170 -37.12 -6.35 -15.12
CA LYS A 170 -37.54 -7.49 -14.33
C LYS A 170 -38.64 -8.27 -15.04
N PHE A 171 -38.47 -9.57 -15.17
CA PHE A 171 -39.41 -10.47 -15.79
C PHE A 171 -39.84 -11.57 -14.80
N LYS A 172 -41.14 -11.86 -14.72
CA LYS A 172 -41.64 -13.01 -13.96
C LYS A 172 -42.01 -14.11 -14.95
N LEU A 173 -41.37 -15.28 -14.79
CA LEU A 173 -41.69 -16.44 -15.62
C LEU A 173 -43.11 -17.01 -15.25
N PRO A 174 -43.90 -17.38 -16.24
CA PRO A 174 -45.17 -18.08 -16.01
C PRO A 174 -44.90 -19.44 -15.36
N SER A 175 -45.95 -20.04 -14.75
CA SER A 175 -45.87 -21.39 -14.20
C SER A 175 -45.69 -22.41 -15.33
N ILE A 176 -44.70 -23.29 -15.19
CA ILE A 176 -44.47 -24.39 -16.14
C ILE A 176 -45.61 -25.41 -15.92
N PRO A 177 -46.46 -25.70 -16.92
CA PRO A 177 -47.56 -26.65 -16.79
C PRO A 177 -46.99 -28.08 -16.65
N ILE A 178 -47.33 -28.76 -15.57
CA ILE A 178 -46.94 -30.14 -15.31
C ILE A 178 -48.06 -31.03 -15.90
N LYS A 179 -47.79 -31.68 -17.01
CA LYS A 179 -48.75 -32.52 -17.70
C LYS A 179 -48.67 -34.03 -17.37
N ASN A 180 -47.87 -34.48 -16.39
CA ASN A 180 -47.78 -35.91 -16.07
C ASN A 180 -47.89 -36.23 -14.57
N HIS A 181 -48.73 -37.22 -14.26
CA HIS A 181 -49.17 -37.71 -12.96
C HIS A 181 -48.13 -38.43 -12.07
N PHE A 182 -46.82 -38.29 -12.33
CA PHE A 182 -45.78 -39.01 -11.59
C PHE A 182 -44.92 -38.16 -10.66
N ILE A 183 -45.29 -36.89 -10.43
CA ILE A 183 -44.58 -36.04 -9.44
C ILE A 183 -45.58 -35.69 -8.34
N PRO A 184 -45.23 -35.89 -7.06
CA PRO A 184 -46.14 -35.54 -5.97
C PRO A 184 -46.61 -34.11 -6.07
N SER A 185 -47.91 -33.89 -5.88
CA SER A 185 -48.63 -32.62 -6.02
C SER A 185 -48.18 -31.49 -5.04
N THR A 186 -47.15 -31.73 -4.27
CA THR A 186 -46.66 -30.80 -3.23
C THR A 186 -45.40 -29.99 -3.61
N ILE A 187 -44.87 -30.16 -4.82
CA ILE A 187 -43.77 -29.30 -5.26
C ILE A 187 -44.33 -28.20 -6.15
N GLU A 188 -44.78 -27.11 -5.54
CA GLU A 188 -45.06 -25.88 -6.24
C GLU A 188 -43.77 -25.36 -6.91
N GLY A 189 -43.63 -25.66 -8.20
CA GLY A 189 -42.62 -25.12 -9.07
C GLY A 189 -41.41 -26.01 -9.32
N MET A 190 -41.29 -26.53 -10.53
CA MET A 190 -40.01 -27.11 -10.99
C MET A 190 -38.90 -26.08 -10.99
N SER A 191 -37.84 -26.41 -10.26
CA SER A 191 -36.65 -25.56 -10.25
C SER A 191 -35.94 -25.62 -11.61
N VAL A 192 -35.80 -24.49 -12.27
CA VAL A 192 -34.93 -24.36 -13.45
C VAL A 192 -33.47 -24.64 -13.04
N ARG A 193 -32.85 -25.58 -13.73
CA ARG A 193 -31.47 -25.99 -13.47
C ARG A 193 -30.47 -25.20 -14.29
N TYR A 194 -30.87 -24.84 -15.50
CA TYR A 194 -30.03 -24.07 -16.43
C TYR A 194 -30.93 -23.27 -17.38
N MET A 195 -30.44 -22.09 -17.78
CA MET A 195 -31.13 -21.17 -18.68
C MET A 195 -30.17 -20.65 -19.74
N THR A 196 -30.65 -20.54 -20.99
CA THR A 196 -29.99 -19.84 -22.09
C THR A 196 -30.99 -19.00 -22.85
N ARG A 197 -30.52 -18.15 -23.73
CA ARG A 197 -31.31 -17.37 -24.68
C ARG A 197 -30.93 -17.79 -26.09
N ASN A 198 -31.88 -18.13 -26.94
CA ASN A 198 -31.61 -18.45 -28.34
C ASN A 198 -31.47 -17.19 -29.22
N ALA A 199 -31.08 -17.37 -30.46
CA ALA A 199 -30.90 -16.29 -31.43
C ALA A 199 -32.19 -15.47 -31.68
N ASN A 200 -33.39 -16.10 -31.46
CA ASN A 200 -34.69 -15.43 -31.57
C ASN A 200 -35.08 -14.61 -30.35
N GLY A 201 -34.21 -14.54 -29.32
CA GLY A 201 -34.46 -13.83 -28.08
C GLY A 201 -35.35 -14.60 -27.07
N GLU A 202 -35.63 -15.89 -27.32
CA GLU A 202 -36.42 -16.72 -26.45
C GLU A 202 -35.56 -17.42 -25.40
N PHE A 203 -36.09 -17.61 -24.18
CA PHE A 203 -35.38 -18.31 -23.11
C PHE A 203 -35.60 -19.79 -23.19
N ASN A 204 -34.54 -20.54 -23.13
CA ASN A 204 -34.53 -21.99 -23.00
C ASN A 204 -34.26 -22.40 -21.56
N PHE A 205 -35.04 -23.28 -21.02
CA PHE A 205 -34.97 -23.73 -19.64
C PHE A 205 -34.78 -25.23 -19.57
N TRP A 206 -33.85 -25.70 -18.76
CA TRP A 206 -33.65 -27.09 -18.39
C TRP A 206 -34.16 -27.30 -16.97
N THR A 207 -35.08 -28.21 -16.81
CA THR A 207 -35.70 -28.56 -15.53
C THR A 207 -35.67 -30.06 -15.31
N PRO A 208 -35.85 -30.56 -14.09
CA PRO A 208 -36.00 -31.99 -13.86
C PRO A 208 -37.18 -32.64 -14.62
N GLY A 209 -38.11 -31.86 -15.15
CA GLY A 209 -39.26 -32.32 -15.91
C GLY A 209 -39.14 -32.21 -17.43
N GLY A 210 -38.02 -31.67 -17.96
CA GLY A 210 -37.80 -31.56 -19.39
C GLY A 210 -37.15 -30.27 -19.82
N PHE A 211 -37.02 -30.12 -21.13
CA PHE A 211 -36.53 -28.93 -21.80
C PHE A 211 -37.72 -28.09 -22.27
N PHE A 212 -37.70 -26.80 -21.95
CA PHE A 212 -38.76 -25.85 -22.25
C PHE A 212 -38.23 -24.61 -22.92
N THR A 213 -38.97 -24.05 -23.85
CA THR A 213 -38.68 -22.78 -24.50
C THR A 213 -39.80 -21.77 -24.20
N SER A 214 -39.43 -20.52 -23.83
CA SER A 214 -40.42 -19.48 -23.68
C SER A 214 -40.67 -18.81 -25.02
N LYS A 215 -41.91 -18.86 -25.53
CA LYS A 215 -42.31 -18.15 -26.75
C LYS A 215 -42.98 -16.80 -26.42
N ASN A 216 -42.88 -15.83 -27.32
CA ASN A 216 -43.51 -14.51 -27.20
C ASN A 216 -43.11 -13.75 -25.91
N HIS A 217 -41.82 -13.53 -25.70
CA HIS A 217 -41.29 -12.76 -24.59
C HIS A 217 -41.84 -13.21 -23.21
N SER A 218 -41.71 -14.51 -22.95
CA SER A 218 -42.08 -15.17 -21.69
C SER A 218 -43.59 -15.33 -21.35
N LYS A 219 -44.50 -15.02 -22.25
CA LYS A 219 -45.92 -15.19 -22.01
C LYS A 219 -46.40 -16.63 -22.14
N LYS A 220 -45.69 -17.48 -22.88
CA LYS A 220 -46.03 -18.90 -23.08
C LYS A 220 -44.78 -19.77 -23.01
N ILE A 221 -44.81 -20.83 -22.22
CA ILE A 221 -43.74 -21.83 -22.12
C ILE A 221 -44.21 -23.10 -22.79
N GLU A 222 -43.44 -23.59 -23.77
CA GLU A 222 -43.73 -24.84 -24.48
C GLU A 222 -42.69 -25.90 -24.12
N LEU A 223 -43.16 -27.12 -23.97
CA LEU A 223 -42.33 -28.30 -23.71
C LEU A 223 -41.78 -28.83 -25.02
N GLU A 224 -40.48 -28.77 -25.21
CA GLU A 224 -39.78 -29.24 -26.42
C GLU A 224 -39.49 -30.76 -26.36
N SER A 225 -39.27 -31.33 -25.16
CA SER A 225 -38.91 -32.72 -25.01
C SER A 225 -39.23 -33.28 -23.63
N ASN A 226 -39.92 -34.44 -23.58
CA ASN A 226 -40.24 -35.18 -22.37
C ASN A 226 -39.27 -36.33 -22.06
N ALA A 227 -38.28 -36.57 -22.90
CA ALA A 227 -37.60 -37.85 -22.96
C ALA A 227 -36.62 -38.13 -21.81
N PHE A 228 -36.28 -37.17 -20.98
CA PHE A 228 -35.22 -37.35 -20.02
C PHE A 228 -35.42 -36.55 -18.71
N ARG A 229 -35.14 -37.21 -17.57
CA ARG A 229 -35.09 -36.54 -16.25
C ARG A 229 -33.71 -35.88 -16.10
N TYR A 230 -33.58 -34.61 -16.47
CA TYR A 230 -32.35 -33.84 -16.34
C TYR A 230 -32.11 -33.51 -14.86
N ARG A 231 -30.90 -33.76 -14.36
CA ARG A 231 -30.54 -33.38 -13.00
C ARG A 231 -29.70 -32.09 -12.95
N GLU A 232 -28.73 -31.95 -13.84
CA GLU A 232 -27.84 -30.81 -13.87
C GLU A 232 -27.21 -30.62 -15.25
N VAL A 233 -26.98 -29.37 -15.64
CA VAL A 233 -26.18 -29.00 -16.82
C VAL A 233 -24.88 -28.44 -16.33
N VAL A 234 -23.76 -29.01 -16.78
CA VAL A 234 -22.41 -28.61 -16.41
C VAL A 234 -21.68 -28.19 -17.66
N THR A 235 -21.03 -27.03 -17.59
CA THR A 235 -20.14 -26.54 -18.67
C THR A 235 -18.72 -26.90 -18.33
N SER A 236 -18.00 -27.58 -19.23
CA SER A 236 -16.59 -27.86 -19.07
C SER A 236 -15.72 -26.60 -19.32
N SER A 237 -14.45 -26.65 -18.93
CA SER A 237 -13.46 -25.63 -19.25
C SER A 237 -13.25 -25.44 -20.74
N THR A 238 -13.56 -26.45 -21.55
CA THR A 238 -13.53 -26.41 -23.02
C THR A 238 -14.80 -25.86 -23.64
N ASN A 239 -15.65 -25.23 -22.85
CA ASN A 239 -16.97 -24.72 -23.24
C ASN A 239 -17.98 -25.79 -23.75
N LYS A 240 -17.63 -27.05 -23.58
CA LYS A 240 -18.54 -28.16 -23.88
C LYS A 240 -19.57 -28.31 -22.75
N LYS A 241 -20.86 -28.43 -23.11
CA LYS A 241 -21.96 -28.58 -22.13
C LYS A 241 -22.32 -30.03 -21.98
N TYR A 242 -22.45 -30.49 -20.75
CA TYR A 242 -22.86 -31.85 -20.38
C TYR A 242 -24.16 -31.82 -19.62
N VAL A 243 -25.02 -32.76 -19.90
CA VAL A 243 -26.29 -32.95 -19.20
C VAL A 243 -26.25 -34.27 -18.42
N LEU A 244 -26.46 -34.19 -17.14
CA LEU A 244 -26.66 -35.37 -16.29
C LEU A 244 -28.07 -35.89 -16.41
N VAL A 245 -28.21 -37.07 -16.96
CA VAL A 245 -29.48 -37.77 -17.10
C VAL A 245 -29.52 -38.97 -16.16
N ARG A 246 -30.52 -39.01 -15.28
CA ARG A 246 -30.73 -40.15 -14.39
C ARG A 246 -31.55 -41.23 -15.12
N ASP A 247 -31.00 -42.45 -15.15
CA ASP A 247 -31.72 -43.61 -15.68
C ASP A 247 -32.80 -44.07 -14.69
N ASN A 248 -33.81 -44.77 -15.17
CA ASN A 248 -34.91 -45.29 -14.33
C ASN A 248 -34.41 -46.31 -13.27
N ASP A 249 -33.27 -46.95 -13.53
CA ASP A 249 -32.59 -47.82 -12.59
C ASP A 249 -31.59 -47.00 -11.74
N SER A 250 -31.87 -46.87 -10.48
CA SER A 250 -31.43 -45.82 -9.56
C SER A 250 -29.90 -45.71 -9.32
N THR A 251 -29.08 -46.44 -10.01
CA THR A 251 -27.62 -46.56 -9.76
C THR A 251 -26.70 -46.08 -10.88
N LYS A 252 -27.23 -45.72 -12.06
CA LYS A 252 -26.42 -45.31 -13.20
C LYS A 252 -26.74 -43.90 -13.66
N PHE A 253 -25.68 -43.10 -13.85
CA PHE A 253 -25.79 -41.77 -14.47
C PHE A 253 -25.33 -41.87 -15.92
N ASN A 254 -26.16 -41.36 -16.82
CA ASN A 254 -25.78 -41.13 -18.20
C ASN A 254 -25.33 -39.69 -18.37
N ILE A 255 -24.08 -39.47 -18.78
CA ILE A 255 -23.59 -38.18 -19.14
C ILE A 255 -23.78 -38.02 -20.64
N LYS A 256 -24.51 -36.96 -21.05
CA LYS A 256 -24.72 -36.63 -22.45
C LYS A 256 -24.04 -35.32 -22.76
N ARG A 257 -23.32 -35.29 -23.90
CA ARG A 257 -22.77 -34.04 -24.44
C ARG A 257 -23.91 -33.24 -25.09
N PHE A 258 -23.96 -31.95 -24.82
CA PHE A 258 -24.99 -31.06 -25.35
C PHE A 258 -24.38 -30.19 -26.46
N ASN A 259 -24.94 -30.27 -27.68
CA ASN A 259 -24.74 -29.27 -28.73
C ASN A 259 -25.91 -28.28 -28.75
N GLU A 260 -25.67 -27.00 -28.99
CA GLU A 260 -26.68 -25.94 -28.99
C GLU A 260 -27.80 -26.14 -30.01
N GLU A 261 -27.60 -27.01 -31.01
CA GLU A 261 -28.53 -27.37 -32.05
C GLU A 261 -29.20 -28.72 -31.80
N VAL A 262 -29.80 -28.92 -30.62
CA VAL A 262 -30.84 -29.94 -30.35
C VAL A 262 -30.49 -31.43 -30.63
N SER A 263 -29.28 -31.81 -30.97
CA SER A 263 -28.92 -33.23 -31.13
C SER A 263 -28.08 -33.74 -29.95
N PHE A 264 -28.69 -34.59 -29.13
CA PHE A 264 -28.01 -35.27 -28.01
C PHE A 264 -27.17 -36.42 -28.58
N GLU A 265 -25.86 -36.28 -28.71
CA GLU A 265 -24.99 -37.44 -28.88
C GLU A 265 -24.98 -38.27 -27.61
N LYS A 266 -25.22 -39.55 -27.76
CA LYS A 266 -25.24 -40.52 -26.67
C LYS A 266 -23.83 -40.80 -26.22
N ILE A 267 -23.39 -40.11 -25.16
CA ILE A 267 -22.21 -40.57 -24.40
C ILE A 267 -22.69 -41.77 -23.58
N GLU A 268 -22.08 -42.90 -23.79
CA GLU A 268 -22.47 -44.13 -23.11
C GLU A 268 -22.33 -43.98 -21.56
N SER A 269 -23.14 -44.75 -20.86
CA SER A 269 -23.23 -44.69 -19.41
C SER A 269 -21.87 -44.90 -18.72
N LEU A 270 -21.40 -43.91 -18.02
CA LEU A 270 -20.32 -44.03 -17.08
C LEU A 270 -20.87 -44.67 -15.80
N ALA A 271 -20.43 -45.86 -15.45
CA ALA A 271 -20.73 -46.46 -14.18
C ALA A 271 -20.03 -45.66 -13.08
N SER A 272 -20.80 -44.84 -12.34
CA SER A 272 -20.29 -44.22 -11.14
C SER A 272 -20.28 -45.25 -10.02
N PRO A 273 -19.18 -45.46 -9.30
CA PRO A 273 -19.17 -46.41 -8.18
C PRO A 273 -20.04 -45.85 -7.03
N GLY A 274 -21.35 -46.10 -7.10
CA GLY A 274 -22.28 -45.92 -5.99
C GLY A 274 -22.71 -44.50 -5.61
N SER A 275 -22.12 -43.43 -6.18
CA SER A 275 -22.47 -42.06 -5.79
C SER A 275 -23.84 -41.62 -6.32
N LYS A 276 -24.67 -41.04 -5.44
CA LYS A 276 -25.97 -40.45 -5.80
C LYS A 276 -25.86 -38.97 -6.19
N TYR A 277 -24.74 -38.31 -5.97
CA TYR A 277 -24.61 -36.86 -6.06
C TYR A 277 -23.33 -36.45 -6.78
N ILE A 278 -23.44 -36.21 -8.08
CA ILE A 278 -22.36 -35.55 -8.87
C ILE A 278 -22.47 -34.06 -8.65
N THR A 279 -21.34 -33.40 -8.34
CA THR A 279 -21.27 -31.96 -8.02
C THR A 279 -20.64 -31.14 -9.14
N SER A 280 -19.66 -31.71 -9.86
CA SER A 280 -19.01 -31.04 -11.00
C SER A 280 -18.47 -32.06 -11.99
N ILE A 281 -18.38 -31.65 -13.27
CA ILE A 281 -17.79 -32.43 -14.37
C ILE A 281 -16.85 -31.52 -15.13
N LEU A 282 -15.67 -32.02 -15.46
CA LEU A 282 -14.68 -31.34 -16.26
C LEU A 282 -14.06 -32.29 -17.27
N GLU A 283 -14.01 -31.93 -18.55
CA GLU A 283 -13.15 -32.57 -19.53
C GLU A 283 -11.89 -31.72 -19.69
N ASP A 284 -10.73 -32.27 -19.35
CA ASP A 284 -9.47 -31.53 -19.43
C ASP A 284 -8.95 -31.46 -20.87
N ILE A 285 -7.87 -30.70 -21.09
CA ILE A 285 -7.27 -30.52 -22.42
C ILE A 285 -6.73 -31.84 -23.01
N ASN A 286 -6.45 -32.83 -22.18
CA ASN A 286 -5.99 -34.17 -22.60
C ASN A 286 -7.16 -35.13 -22.90
N GLY A 287 -8.40 -34.66 -22.81
CA GLY A 287 -9.61 -35.48 -22.99
C GLY A 287 -9.93 -36.38 -21.80
N LEU A 288 -9.30 -36.19 -20.64
CA LEU A 288 -9.64 -36.88 -19.42
C LEU A 288 -10.91 -36.31 -18.80
N LEU A 289 -11.81 -37.13 -18.37
CA LEU A 289 -13.07 -36.73 -17.76
C LEU A 289 -12.97 -36.82 -16.24
N TRP A 290 -13.03 -35.68 -15.60
CA TRP A 290 -13.03 -35.54 -14.15
C TRP A 290 -14.44 -35.38 -13.62
N ILE A 291 -14.81 -36.15 -12.59
CA ILE A 291 -16.13 -36.13 -11.99
C ILE A 291 -15.97 -36.02 -10.47
N SER A 292 -16.48 -34.94 -9.88
CA SER A 292 -16.57 -34.79 -8.43
C SER A 292 -17.92 -35.27 -7.91
N THR A 293 -17.90 -35.88 -6.74
CA THR A 293 -19.08 -36.37 -6.06
C THR A 293 -19.09 -35.90 -4.61
N TYR A 294 -20.25 -35.77 -4.03
CA TYR A 294 -20.38 -35.32 -2.64
C TYR A 294 -19.93 -36.38 -1.62
N ASP A 295 -20.13 -37.68 -1.93
CA ASP A 295 -19.97 -38.79 -0.98
C ASP A 295 -18.82 -39.75 -1.31
N GLN A 296 -18.34 -39.76 -2.55
CA GLN A 296 -17.38 -40.77 -3.06
C GLN A 296 -16.07 -40.15 -3.54
N GLY A 297 -15.89 -38.83 -3.36
CA GLY A 297 -14.69 -38.12 -3.81
C GLY A 297 -14.69 -37.79 -5.30
N VAL A 298 -13.51 -37.82 -5.90
CA VAL A 298 -13.28 -37.39 -7.29
C VAL A 298 -12.73 -38.55 -8.13
N PHE A 299 -13.29 -38.74 -9.29
CA PHE A 299 -12.89 -39.77 -10.26
C PHE A 299 -12.34 -39.12 -11.54
N CYS A 300 -11.28 -39.69 -12.06
CA CYS A 300 -10.74 -39.36 -13.39
C CYS A 300 -10.86 -40.58 -14.31
N PHE A 301 -11.49 -40.37 -15.45
CA PHE A 301 -11.73 -41.41 -16.46
C PHE A 301 -10.90 -41.16 -17.72
N LYS A 302 -10.37 -42.22 -18.28
CA LYS A 302 -9.82 -42.28 -19.65
C LYS A 302 -10.43 -43.48 -20.34
N ASP A 303 -10.97 -43.30 -21.55
CA ASP A 303 -11.58 -44.38 -22.33
C ASP A 303 -12.56 -45.27 -21.52
N ARG A 304 -13.40 -44.61 -20.70
CA ARG A 304 -14.41 -45.20 -19.81
C ARG A 304 -13.86 -45.98 -18.60
N LYS A 305 -12.55 -46.02 -18.41
CA LYS A 305 -11.93 -46.66 -17.25
C LYS A 305 -11.56 -45.59 -16.22
N VAL A 306 -11.76 -45.87 -14.96
CA VAL A 306 -11.24 -45.05 -13.87
C VAL A 306 -9.72 -45.24 -13.85
N ILE A 307 -9.00 -44.13 -14.04
CA ILE A 307 -7.53 -44.09 -13.96
C ILE A 307 -7.07 -43.58 -12.61
N PHE A 308 -7.82 -42.62 -12.03
CA PHE A 308 -7.55 -42.09 -10.71
C PHE A 308 -8.84 -41.98 -9.90
N HIS A 309 -8.70 -42.17 -8.60
CA HIS A 309 -9.75 -41.94 -7.62
C HIS A 309 -9.12 -41.24 -6.40
N PHE A 310 -9.73 -40.15 -5.97
CA PHE A 310 -9.29 -39.35 -4.82
C PHE A 310 -10.44 -39.35 -3.79
N ASP A 311 -10.14 -39.79 -2.57
CA ASP A 311 -11.07 -39.74 -1.44
C ASP A 311 -11.13 -38.34 -0.85
N ILE A 312 -11.65 -37.38 -1.62
CA ILE A 312 -11.86 -36.01 -1.21
C ILE A 312 -13.30 -35.86 -0.75
N LYS A 313 -13.51 -35.62 0.53
CA LYS A 313 -14.85 -35.51 1.12
C LYS A 313 -15.52 -34.21 0.69
N ASP A 314 -16.84 -34.30 0.42
CA ASP A 314 -17.68 -33.16 0.06
C ASP A 314 -17.09 -32.34 -1.12
N ALA A 315 -16.52 -33.03 -2.14
CA ALA A 315 -15.97 -32.39 -3.31
C ALA A 315 -17.04 -31.61 -4.08
N LYS A 316 -16.75 -30.32 -4.44
CA LYS A 316 -17.77 -29.39 -4.93
C LYS A 316 -17.52 -28.87 -6.34
N SER A 317 -16.36 -28.33 -6.61
CA SER A 317 -16.00 -27.65 -7.88
C SER A 317 -14.72 -28.23 -8.43
N ILE A 318 -14.65 -28.43 -9.75
CA ILE A 318 -13.41 -28.79 -10.46
C ILE A 318 -13.21 -27.76 -11.57
N ILE A 319 -12.00 -27.24 -11.69
CA ILE A 319 -11.57 -26.42 -12.83
C ILE A 319 -10.20 -26.87 -13.33
N GLN A 320 -9.91 -26.55 -14.60
CA GLN A 320 -8.55 -26.57 -15.15
C GLN A 320 -8.08 -25.14 -15.32
N ASP A 321 -6.88 -24.83 -14.79
CA ASP A 321 -6.28 -23.52 -14.96
C ASP A 321 -5.52 -23.40 -16.29
N HIS A 322 -5.02 -22.20 -16.59
CA HIS A 322 -4.29 -21.91 -17.83
C HIS A 322 -2.92 -22.62 -17.93
N GLU A 323 -2.40 -23.13 -16.81
CA GLU A 323 -1.19 -23.97 -16.77
C GLU A 323 -1.54 -25.47 -16.83
N ASN A 324 -2.81 -25.79 -17.05
CA ASN A 324 -3.38 -27.14 -17.12
C ASN A 324 -3.43 -27.88 -15.78
N ASN A 325 -3.23 -27.24 -14.64
CA ASN A 325 -3.46 -27.85 -13.34
C ASN A 325 -4.96 -28.06 -13.13
N ILE A 326 -5.30 -29.17 -12.48
CA ILE A 326 -6.65 -29.46 -12.03
C ILE A 326 -6.80 -29.00 -10.58
N TRP A 327 -7.78 -28.14 -10.34
CA TRP A 327 -8.13 -27.64 -9.02
C TRP A 327 -9.46 -28.23 -8.57
N ILE A 328 -9.51 -28.76 -7.36
CA ILE A 328 -10.68 -29.41 -6.79
C ILE A 328 -10.98 -28.74 -5.45
N SER A 329 -12.21 -28.25 -5.26
CA SER A 329 -12.65 -27.74 -3.97
C SER A 329 -13.38 -28.78 -3.15
N SER A 330 -13.24 -28.69 -1.84
CA SER A 330 -14.02 -29.39 -0.84
C SER A 330 -14.78 -28.40 0.05
N MET A 331 -15.97 -28.79 0.50
CA MET A 331 -16.71 -27.97 1.48
C MET A 331 -16.23 -28.17 2.92
N LYS A 332 -15.18 -28.99 3.16
CA LYS A 332 -14.62 -29.27 4.49
C LYS A 332 -13.12 -29.31 4.53
N GLU A 333 -12.48 -29.69 3.45
CA GLU A 333 -11.06 -30.04 3.43
C GLU A 333 -10.20 -29.02 2.67
N GLY A 334 -10.77 -27.90 2.18
CA GLY A 334 -10.05 -26.89 1.43
C GLY A 334 -9.98 -27.17 -0.06
N VAL A 335 -8.81 -27.02 -0.64
CA VAL A 335 -8.58 -27.10 -2.09
C VAL A 335 -7.43 -28.04 -2.39
N TYR A 336 -7.59 -28.84 -3.41
CA TYR A 336 -6.58 -29.73 -3.93
C TYR A 336 -6.15 -29.30 -5.33
N LYS A 337 -4.87 -29.28 -5.59
CA LYS A 337 -4.28 -29.00 -6.90
C LYS A 337 -3.52 -30.21 -7.40
N ILE A 338 -3.77 -30.61 -8.63
CA ILE A 338 -3.07 -31.69 -9.31
C ILE A 338 -2.38 -31.10 -10.54
N SER A 339 -1.06 -31.20 -10.58
CA SER A 339 -0.28 -30.79 -11.75
C SER A 339 -0.40 -31.83 -12.87
N PRO A 340 -0.50 -31.44 -14.15
CA PRO A 340 -0.51 -32.36 -15.28
C PRO A 340 0.76 -33.20 -15.38
N PHE A 341 1.84 -32.74 -14.78
CA PHE A 341 3.10 -33.48 -14.67
C PHE A 341 2.91 -34.87 -14.03
N PHE A 342 1.91 -35.01 -13.12
CA PHE A 342 1.71 -36.25 -12.37
C PHE A 342 0.90 -37.35 -13.06
N TYR A 343 0.32 -37.12 -14.20
CA TYR A 343 -0.51 -38.13 -14.85
C TYR A 343 0.25 -39.39 -15.24
N ASN A 344 1.56 -39.33 -15.40
CA ASN A 344 2.43 -40.44 -15.77
C ASN A 344 3.31 -40.97 -14.63
N HIS A 345 3.18 -40.42 -13.40
CA HIS A 345 4.02 -40.75 -12.28
C HIS A 345 3.33 -41.73 -11.34
N GLU A 346 4.15 -42.56 -10.70
CA GLU A 346 3.65 -43.49 -9.70
C GLU A 346 3.93 -42.93 -8.32
N HIS A 347 2.91 -42.80 -7.53
CA HIS A 347 2.99 -42.39 -6.14
C HIS A 347 2.37 -43.44 -5.24
N PHE A 348 3.13 -43.87 -4.25
CA PHE A 348 2.67 -44.74 -3.17
C PHE A 348 2.51 -43.86 -1.95
N GLY A 349 1.26 -43.54 -1.60
CA GLY A 349 0.96 -42.58 -0.51
C GLY A 349 1.34 -43.12 0.87
N SER A 350 1.32 -42.27 1.87
CA SER A 350 1.62 -42.68 3.26
C SER A 350 0.75 -43.79 3.79
N ALA A 351 -0.46 -43.99 3.28
CA ALA A 351 -1.36 -45.08 3.65
C ALA A 351 -0.75 -46.45 3.39
N GLU A 352 -0.02 -46.63 2.29
CA GLU A 352 0.71 -47.85 1.95
C GLU A 352 1.83 -48.16 2.95
N PHE A 353 2.35 -47.13 3.60
CA PHE A 353 3.40 -47.18 4.60
C PHE A 353 2.88 -47.03 6.03
N GLN A 354 1.66 -47.47 6.31
CA GLN A 354 0.99 -47.40 7.63
C GLN A 354 0.80 -45.95 8.15
N ASN A 355 0.37 -45.05 7.28
CA ASN A 355 0.19 -43.61 7.53
C ASN A 355 1.48 -42.88 7.99
N SER A 356 2.61 -43.31 7.48
CA SER A 356 3.93 -42.72 7.73
C SER A 356 4.59 -42.33 6.41
N GLY A 357 5.54 -41.37 6.42
CA GLY A 357 6.42 -41.08 5.29
C GLY A 357 7.45 -42.20 5.02
N VAL A 358 8.23 -42.03 3.97
CA VAL A 358 9.37 -42.84 3.63
C VAL A 358 10.65 -42.09 3.94
N PHE A 359 11.60 -42.68 4.69
CA PHE A 359 12.76 -42.01 5.27
C PHE A 359 14.11 -42.42 4.67
N ALA A 360 14.23 -43.57 4.08
CA ALA A 360 15.45 -43.96 3.39
C ALA A 360 15.19 -44.90 2.21
N LEU A 361 16.04 -44.82 1.22
CA LEU A 361 16.02 -45.60 -0.02
C LEU A 361 17.36 -46.29 -0.24
N CYS A 362 17.34 -47.44 -0.89
CA CYS A 362 18.51 -48.12 -1.39
C CYS A 362 18.17 -49.01 -2.59
N GLN A 363 19.03 -49.12 -3.55
CA GLN A 363 18.89 -50.03 -4.69
C GLN A 363 18.94 -51.49 -4.23
N TYR A 364 17.98 -52.31 -4.65
CA TYR A 364 18.03 -53.76 -4.47
C TYR A 364 18.68 -54.44 -5.68
N ASP A 365 18.09 -54.26 -6.83
CA ASP A 365 18.63 -54.71 -8.15
C ASP A 365 18.18 -53.69 -9.23
N SER A 366 18.37 -54.03 -10.49
CA SER A 366 17.95 -53.17 -11.59
C SER A 366 16.44 -52.85 -11.60
N THR A 367 15.59 -53.72 -10.98
CA THR A 367 14.11 -53.59 -11.03
C THR A 367 13.48 -53.27 -9.70
N GLY A 368 14.24 -53.26 -8.61
CA GLY A 368 13.73 -53.11 -7.27
C GLY A 368 14.49 -52.15 -6.38
N ILE A 369 13.82 -51.58 -5.42
CA ILE A 369 14.38 -50.66 -4.41
C ILE A 369 13.89 -51.03 -3.00
N TRP A 370 14.77 -50.93 -2.02
CA TRP A 370 14.43 -50.93 -0.63
C TRP A 370 13.95 -49.54 -0.18
N CYS A 371 12.94 -49.52 0.67
CA CYS A 371 12.52 -48.30 1.34
C CYS A 371 12.05 -48.58 2.77
N THR A 372 12.03 -47.55 3.62
CA THR A 372 11.58 -47.68 5.00
C THR A 372 10.70 -46.50 5.42
N ASN A 373 9.67 -46.80 6.21
CA ASN A 373 8.86 -45.83 6.89
C ASN A 373 9.40 -45.45 8.30
N GLY A 374 10.67 -45.75 8.57
CA GLY A 374 11.32 -45.59 9.86
C GLY A 374 11.03 -46.71 10.87
N LYS A 375 9.98 -47.52 10.70
CA LYS A 375 9.64 -48.66 11.56
C LYS A 375 9.68 -50.02 10.84
N MET A 376 9.36 -49.96 9.57
CA MET A 376 9.25 -51.19 8.73
C MET A 376 10.10 -51.03 7.48
N LEU A 377 10.58 -52.13 6.95
CA LEU A 377 11.26 -52.23 5.69
C LEU A 377 10.34 -52.78 4.62
N TYR A 378 10.41 -52.20 3.45
CA TYR A 378 9.67 -52.57 2.28
C TYR A 378 10.60 -52.75 1.09
N LEU A 379 10.26 -53.67 0.21
CA LEU A 379 10.90 -53.84 -1.09
C LEU A 379 9.84 -53.50 -2.16
N LEU A 380 10.07 -52.47 -2.94
CA LEU A 380 9.30 -52.20 -4.15
C LEU A 380 9.99 -52.88 -5.32
N LYS A 381 9.35 -53.87 -5.94
CA LYS A 381 9.85 -54.61 -7.09
C LYS A 381 8.72 -54.93 -8.06
N GLU A 382 8.94 -54.74 -9.35
CA GLU A 382 7.93 -54.98 -10.40
C GLU A 382 6.60 -54.24 -10.12
N ASN A 383 6.63 -53.06 -9.55
CA ASN A 383 5.51 -52.25 -9.10
C ASN A 383 4.65 -52.89 -7.99
N GLU A 384 5.18 -53.87 -7.29
CA GLU A 384 4.57 -54.42 -6.10
C GLU A 384 5.38 -54.14 -4.85
N LEU A 385 4.67 -53.79 -3.76
CA LEU A 385 5.28 -53.51 -2.47
C LEU A 385 5.25 -54.74 -1.57
N TYR A 386 6.45 -55.26 -1.24
CA TYR A 386 6.67 -56.37 -0.34
C TYR A 386 7.07 -55.86 1.03
N LYS A 387 6.40 -56.36 2.08
CA LYS A 387 6.71 -55.97 3.46
C LYS A 387 7.69 -56.95 4.06
N LEU A 388 8.69 -56.45 4.75
CA LEU A 388 9.61 -57.31 5.53
C LEU A 388 8.87 -57.73 6.82
N ASP A 389 8.69 -59.01 7.00
CA ASP A 389 8.16 -59.59 8.23
C ASP A 389 9.28 -59.71 9.28
N PHE A 390 9.36 -58.65 10.12
CA PHE A 390 10.43 -58.52 11.12
C PHE A 390 9.80 -58.43 12.51
N GLN A 391 10.02 -59.43 13.34
CA GLN A 391 9.38 -59.57 14.65
C GLN A 391 9.95 -58.66 15.74
N GLN A 392 10.82 -57.67 15.45
CA GLN A 392 11.38 -56.79 16.45
C GLN A 392 10.66 -55.44 16.59
N THR A 393 10.29 -55.16 17.80
CA THR A 393 9.55 -53.97 18.26
C THR A 393 10.44 -52.72 18.33
N GLU A 394 9.85 -51.58 18.01
CA GLU A 394 10.34 -50.18 18.25
C GLU A 394 11.74 -49.87 17.72
N LYS A 395 11.94 -49.98 16.41
CA LYS A 395 13.15 -49.53 15.74
C LYS A 395 12.89 -48.31 14.85
N SER A 396 13.87 -47.42 14.74
CA SER A 396 13.84 -46.28 13.86
C SER A 396 14.94 -46.38 12.82
N PHE A 397 14.55 -46.70 11.61
CA PHE A 397 15.50 -46.93 10.50
C PHE A 397 15.76 -45.65 9.74
N ASN A 398 17.01 -45.24 9.62
CA ASN A 398 17.44 -44.02 8.93
C ASN A 398 18.42 -44.24 7.79
N GLN A 399 18.97 -45.43 7.67
CA GLN A 399 19.88 -45.80 6.58
C GLN A 399 19.66 -47.22 6.15
N ILE A 400 19.74 -47.48 4.84
CA ILE A 400 19.72 -48.80 4.22
C ILE A 400 20.89 -48.86 3.23
N LEU A 401 21.65 -49.95 3.25
CA LEU A 401 22.73 -50.22 2.31
C LEU A 401 22.72 -51.65 1.84
N GLN A 402 22.50 -51.89 0.56
CA GLN A 402 22.56 -53.21 -0.07
C GLN A 402 23.99 -53.49 -0.54
N ILE A 403 24.54 -54.62 -0.13
CA ILE A 403 25.87 -55.09 -0.59
C ILE A 403 25.69 -56.04 -1.79
N ASP A 404 24.83 -57.04 -1.62
CA ASP A 404 24.45 -57.97 -2.67
C ASP A 404 22.97 -58.39 -2.47
N HIS A 405 22.45 -59.31 -3.27
CA HIS A 405 21.07 -59.74 -3.14
C HIS A 405 20.72 -60.42 -1.81
N HIS A 406 21.72 -60.79 -1.02
CA HIS A 406 21.54 -61.52 0.24
C HIS A 406 21.87 -60.72 1.49
N LEU A 407 22.51 -59.59 1.34
CA LEU A 407 23.06 -58.82 2.46
C LEU A 407 22.59 -57.34 2.44
N LEU A 408 21.80 -56.99 3.45
CA LEU A 408 21.27 -55.65 3.65
C LEU A 408 21.69 -55.13 5.03
N PHE A 409 22.42 -54.04 5.05
CA PHE A 409 22.71 -53.27 6.28
C PHE A 409 21.63 -52.26 6.57
N VAL A 410 21.23 -52.20 7.82
CA VAL A 410 20.19 -51.29 8.28
C VAL A 410 20.71 -50.52 9.48
N GLY A 411 20.75 -49.20 9.38
CA GLY A 411 21.19 -48.29 10.40
C GLY A 411 20.00 -47.72 11.20
N GLU A 412 20.20 -47.55 12.51
CA GLU A 412 19.29 -46.87 13.43
C GLU A 412 19.94 -45.62 14.01
N SER A 413 19.19 -44.56 14.15
CA SER A 413 19.71 -43.33 14.78
C SER A 413 20.02 -43.55 16.26
N GLY A 414 21.32 -43.42 16.63
CA GLY A 414 21.79 -43.55 18.00
C GLY A 414 21.73 -44.99 18.57
N LYS A 415 21.56 -46.02 17.72
CA LYS A 415 21.50 -47.44 18.11
C LYS A 415 22.47 -48.30 17.33
N LEU A 416 22.49 -49.57 17.67
CA LEU A 416 23.40 -50.56 17.04
C LEU A 416 22.85 -50.98 15.67
N PRO A 417 23.58 -50.76 14.57
CA PRO A 417 23.13 -51.24 13.24
C PRO A 417 23.10 -52.77 13.17
N PHE A 418 22.33 -53.30 12.26
CA PHE A 418 22.25 -54.74 12.02
C PHE A 418 22.32 -55.06 10.53
N ALA A 419 22.64 -56.29 10.22
CA ALA A 419 22.68 -56.84 8.88
C ALA A 419 21.66 -57.98 8.75
N LEU A 420 20.93 -57.94 7.64
CA LEU A 420 19.98 -58.97 7.25
C LEU A 420 20.65 -59.88 6.18
N GLU A 421 20.71 -61.17 6.44
CA GLU A 421 21.34 -62.14 5.58
C GLU A 421 20.32 -63.15 5.04
N ASN A 422 20.58 -63.67 3.83
CA ASN A 422 19.78 -64.68 3.14
C ASN A 422 18.32 -64.22 2.91
N ILE A 423 18.18 -63.11 2.22
CA ILE A 423 16.93 -62.42 1.90
C ILE A 423 16.21 -63.22 0.81
N GLN A 424 14.95 -63.60 1.03
CA GLN A 424 14.10 -64.29 0.07
C GLN A 424 12.75 -63.55 -0.09
N ILE A 425 12.21 -63.49 -1.31
CA ILE A 425 10.95 -62.86 -1.63
C ILE A 425 9.87 -63.92 -1.76
N ASN A 426 8.83 -63.84 -0.91
CA ASN A 426 7.60 -64.63 -1.03
C ASN A 426 6.55 -63.79 -1.79
N LYS A 427 6.45 -64.10 -3.11
CA LYS A 427 5.50 -63.37 -3.98
C LYS A 427 4.04 -63.59 -3.61
N ALA A 428 3.70 -64.81 -3.12
CA ALA A 428 2.32 -65.18 -2.79
C ALA A 428 1.78 -64.40 -1.57
N GLU A 429 2.59 -64.20 -0.55
CA GLU A 429 2.24 -63.49 0.66
C GLU A 429 2.60 -61.98 0.64
N LYS A 430 3.23 -61.54 -0.45
CA LYS A 430 3.81 -60.16 -0.56
C LYS A 430 4.75 -59.81 0.63
N LYS A 431 5.56 -60.78 1.02
CA LYS A 431 6.50 -60.66 2.16
C LYS A 431 7.94 -60.91 1.74
N VAL A 432 8.84 -60.30 2.47
CA VAL A 432 10.28 -60.61 2.42
C VAL A 432 10.65 -61.41 3.65
N LEU A 433 11.27 -62.57 3.44
CA LEU A 433 11.75 -63.44 4.49
C LEU A 433 13.26 -63.24 4.70
N VAL A 434 13.70 -63.22 5.95
CA VAL A 434 15.11 -63.11 6.33
C VAL A 434 15.47 -64.25 7.25
N ASN A 435 16.49 -65.06 6.86
CA ASN A 435 16.87 -66.22 7.62
C ASN A 435 17.89 -65.94 8.72
N LYS A 436 18.65 -64.87 8.62
CA LYS A 436 19.67 -64.55 9.61
C LYS A 436 19.78 -63.01 9.83
N VAL A 437 19.88 -62.62 11.10
CA VAL A 437 20.10 -61.26 11.53
C VAL A 437 21.36 -61.20 12.38
N SER A 438 22.28 -60.32 12.01
CA SER A 438 23.51 -60.07 12.74
C SER A 438 23.50 -58.61 13.23
N GLN A 439 23.72 -58.37 14.53
CA GLN A 439 23.72 -57.02 15.13
C GLN A 439 25.14 -56.58 15.47
N SER A 440 25.45 -55.34 15.23
CA SER A 440 26.71 -54.74 15.63
C SER A 440 26.80 -54.59 17.16
N PRO A 441 27.93 -54.91 17.78
CA PRO A 441 28.14 -54.61 19.20
C PRO A 441 28.41 -53.14 19.49
N LEU A 442 28.60 -52.30 18.47
CA LEU A 442 29.02 -50.91 18.59
C LEU A 442 28.08 -49.98 17.83
N VAL A 443 27.85 -48.83 18.37
CA VAL A 443 27.11 -47.73 17.70
C VAL A 443 27.96 -47.19 16.56
N MET A 444 27.36 -47.18 15.37
CA MET A 444 27.99 -46.69 14.12
C MET A 444 27.07 -45.64 13.51
N ASN A 445 27.68 -44.60 12.90
CA ASN A 445 26.93 -43.57 12.20
C ASN A 445 26.65 -44.05 10.77
N ASN A 446 27.38 -43.60 9.78
CA ASN A 446 27.15 -43.93 8.39
C ASN A 446 27.96 -45.22 7.99
N ILE A 447 27.35 -46.10 7.21
CA ILE A 447 28.03 -47.28 6.63
C ILE A 447 28.19 -47.04 5.15
N ILE A 448 29.41 -47.18 4.64
CA ILE A 448 29.73 -47.04 3.22
C ILE A 448 30.36 -48.32 2.70
N TYR A 449 30.15 -48.61 1.45
CA TYR A 449 30.68 -49.80 0.77
C TYR A 449 31.40 -49.39 -0.50
N ASN A 450 32.63 -49.89 -0.63
CA ASN A 450 33.42 -49.77 -1.85
C ASN A 450 33.32 -51.07 -2.67
N LYS A 451 32.67 -50.99 -3.81
CA LYS A 451 32.47 -52.13 -4.69
C LYS A 451 33.77 -52.66 -5.31
N GLN A 452 34.79 -51.79 -5.52
CA GLN A 452 36.06 -52.16 -6.15
C GLN A 452 36.99 -52.88 -5.20
N THR A 453 37.06 -52.41 -3.95
CA THR A 453 37.92 -53.02 -2.94
C THR A 453 37.17 -54.04 -2.08
N ASN A 454 35.88 -54.15 -2.26
CA ASN A 454 34.99 -55.01 -1.48
C ASN A 454 35.05 -54.72 0.02
N GLU A 455 35.26 -53.46 0.39
CA GLU A 455 35.41 -53.02 1.77
C GLU A 455 34.18 -52.32 2.28
N ILE A 456 33.73 -52.68 3.49
CA ILE A 456 32.69 -52.01 4.23
C ILE A 456 33.33 -51.17 5.35
N ARG A 457 33.03 -49.90 5.37
CA ARG A 457 33.53 -48.96 6.38
C ARG A 457 32.38 -48.27 7.10
N SER A 458 32.61 -47.96 8.38
CA SER A 458 31.71 -47.12 9.17
C SER A 458 32.52 -46.30 10.16
N PHE A 459 31.85 -45.38 10.86
CA PHE A 459 32.53 -44.58 11.89
C PHE A 459 31.60 -44.30 13.09
N SER A 460 32.23 -43.94 14.21
CA SER A 460 31.59 -43.28 15.32
C SER A 460 32.27 -41.94 15.56
N GLN A 461 32.03 -41.32 16.68
CA GLN A 461 32.55 -39.94 16.96
C GLN A 461 34.05 -39.78 16.67
N ILE A 462 34.89 -40.76 17.06
CA ILE A 462 36.35 -40.72 16.95
C ILE A 462 36.99 -42.01 16.39
N PHE A 463 36.18 -43.02 16.09
CA PHE A 463 36.65 -44.31 15.57
C PHE A 463 36.18 -44.57 14.17
N LEU A 464 37.09 -45.04 13.33
CA LEU A 464 36.81 -45.60 12.03
C LEU A 464 36.78 -47.14 12.15
N TYR A 465 35.74 -47.76 11.62
CA TYR A 465 35.54 -49.22 11.63
C TYR A 465 35.69 -49.79 10.25
N GLN A 466 36.32 -50.98 10.20
CA GLN A 466 36.27 -51.85 9.05
C GLN A 466 35.45 -53.09 9.41
N ILE A 467 34.45 -53.38 8.59
CA ILE A 467 33.50 -54.45 8.77
C ILE A 467 33.84 -55.56 7.77
N PRO A 468 34.33 -56.75 8.19
CA PRO A 468 34.56 -57.86 7.29
C PRO A 468 33.24 -58.44 6.81
N GLN A 469 33.15 -58.85 5.59
CA GLN A 469 31.97 -59.56 5.06
C GLN A 469 31.76 -60.90 5.71
N ASP A 470 32.87 -61.63 5.91
CA ASP A 470 32.86 -62.93 6.58
C ASP A 470 32.81 -62.74 8.10
N GLY A 471 31.73 -63.19 8.71
CA GLY A 471 31.54 -63.06 10.15
C GLY A 471 31.18 -61.67 10.60
N LEU A 472 30.28 -61.03 9.92
CA LEU A 472 29.71 -59.70 10.13
C LEU A 472 29.60 -59.32 11.61
N PHE A 473 30.14 -58.15 11.99
CA PHE A 473 30.24 -57.62 13.32
C PHE A 473 31.00 -58.42 14.36
N LYS A 474 31.47 -59.66 14.07
CA LYS A 474 32.19 -60.49 15.02
C LYS A 474 33.71 -60.19 15.05
N LYS A 475 34.25 -59.64 13.97
CA LYS A 475 35.70 -59.34 13.82
C LYS A 475 35.90 -57.88 13.39
N LEU A 476 35.24 -56.93 14.05
CA LEU A 476 35.39 -55.52 13.76
C LEU A 476 36.81 -55.05 14.08
N THR A 477 37.45 -54.37 13.12
CA THR A 477 38.66 -53.61 13.41
C THR A 477 38.35 -52.15 13.58
N ALA A 478 38.82 -51.52 14.65
CA ALA A 478 38.59 -50.13 14.97
C ALA A 478 39.92 -49.36 14.98
N LYS A 479 39.99 -48.28 14.27
CA LYS A 479 41.11 -47.34 14.26
C LYS A 479 40.66 -46.02 14.92
N ARG A 480 41.36 -45.58 15.97
CA ARG A 480 41.11 -44.29 16.56
C ARG A 480 41.72 -43.20 15.69
N ILE A 481 40.97 -42.21 15.31
CA ILE A 481 41.39 -41.07 14.50
C ILE A 481 41.85 -39.89 15.36
N GLY A 482 41.35 -39.78 16.59
CA GLY A 482 41.72 -38.73 17.54
C GLY A 482 40.88 -37.47 17.47
N GLU A 483 40.23 -37.22 16.34
CA GLU A 483 39.32 -36.10 16.11
C GLU A 483 37.91 -36.60 15.84
N ARG A 484 36.90 -35.70 16.08
CA ARG A 484 35.49 -36.05 15.83
C ARG A 484 35.25 -36.16 14.33
N ILE A 485 34.92 -37.36 13.89
CA ILE A 485 34.56 -37.64 12.50
C ILE A 485 33.15 -37.15 12.22
N SER A 486 32.99 -36.34 11.18
CA SER A 486 31.71 -35.85 10.70
C SER A 486 31.13 -36.63 9.53
N ASN A 487 31.99 -37.10 8.62
CA ASN A 487 31.61 -37.94 7.49
C ASN A 487 32.80 -38.74 6.96
N ILE A 488 32.49 -39.80 6.20
CA ILE A 488 33.49 -40.64 5.45
C ILE A 488 32.95 -40.91 4.04
N TYR A 489 33.83 -40.95 3.06
CA TYR A 489 33.49 -41.31 1.67
C TYR A 489 34.71 -41.79 0.91
N TYR A 490 34.55 -42.41 -0.25
CA TYR A 490 35.62 -42.74 -1.15
C TYR A 490 35.76 -41.68 -2.24
N ASN A 491 36.98 -41.16 -2.40
CA ASN A 491 37.28 -40.20 -3.46
C ASN A 491 37.39 -40.87 -4.84
N ILE A 492 37.69 -40.09 -5.89
CA ILE A 492 37.79 -40.60 -7.27
C ILE A 492 38.91 -41.64 -7.43
N ASP A 493 39.96 -41.56 -6.61
CA ASP A 493 41.05 -42.52 -6.61
C ASP A 493 40.75 -43.78 -5.77
N ASN A 494 39.48 -43.94 -5.34
CA ASN A 494 39.06 -45.00 -4.42
C ASN A 494 39.76 -44.99 -3.06
N GLU A 495 40.32 -43.86 -2.67
CA GLU A 495 40.91 -43.71 -1.34
C GLU A 495 39.84 -43.25 -0.33
N LEU A 496 39.88 -43.85 0.85
CA LEU A 496 38.98 -43.48 1.94
C LEU A 496 39.34 -42.09 2.47
N THR A 497 38.40 -41.20 2.35
CA THR A 497 38.50 -39.82 2.87
C THR A 497 37.67 -39.69 4.13
N ILE A 498 38.24 -39.06 5.14
CA ILE A 498 37.60 -38.80 6.43
C ILE A 498 37.49 -37.29 6.62
N ASN A 499 36.30 -36.82 6.86
CA ASN A 499 36.05 -35.43 7.30
C ASN A 499 36.02 -35.44 8.83
N ALA A 500 37.05 -34.85 9.45
CA ALA A 500 37.15 -34.72 10.90
C ALA A 500 37.36 -33.23 11.26
N LYS A 501 36.45 -32.62 12.08
CA LYS A 501 36.47 -31.20 12.48
C LYS A 501 36.64 -30.19 11.32
N GLY A 502 36.11 -30.50 10.14
CA GLY A 502 36.29 -29.63 8.98
C GLY A 502 37.63 -29.75 8.26
N ASN A 503 38.52 -30.61 8.74
CA ASN A 503 39.77 -30.99 8.07
C ASN A 503 39.59 -32.31 7.34
N TYR A 504 40.18 -32.41 6.14
CA TYR A 504 40.14 -33.63 5.34
C TYR A 504 41.40 -34.48 5.63
N LEU A 505 41.18 -35.70 6.03
CA LEU A 505 42.25 -36.71 6.20
C LEU A 505 42.01 -37.76 5.14
N TYR A 506 42.88 -37.81 4.14
CA TYR A 506 42.96 -38.95 3.23
C TYR A 506 43.73 -40.07 3.92
N LEU A 507 43.13 -41.21 3.95
CA LEU A 507 43.87 -42.44 4.30
C LEU A 507 44.28 -43.16 3.03
N ASN A 508 45.36 -42.71 2.40
CA ASN A 508 46.04 -43.53 1.40
C ASN A 508 46.85 -44.65 2.09
N LYS A 509 47.38 -45.60 1.31
CA LYS A 509 48.23 -46.63 1.84
C LYS A 509 49.43 -46.13 2.66
N ASN A 510 49.76 -44.82 2.51
CA ASN A 510 50.95 -44.19 3.13
C ASN A 510 50.52 -43.16 4.22
N GLN A 511 49.28 -43.01 4.57
CA GLN A 511 48.72 -42.18 5.68
C GLN A 511 49.11 -40.68 5.64
N VAL A 512 49.36 -40.09 4.50
CA VAL A 512 49.73 -38.68 4.38
C VAL A 512 48.48 -37.81 4.19
N PRO A 513 48.25 -36.78 5.04
CA PRO A 513 47.14 -35.84 4.85
C PRO A 513 47.37 -35.03 3.57
N TYR A 514 46.34 -34.93 2.73
CA TYR A 514 46.38 -34.08 1.53
C TYR A 514 46.25 -32.61 1.96
N LYS A 515 47.28 -31.81 1.69
CA LYS A 515 47.40 -30.42 2.12
C LYS A 515 46.51 -29.44 1.34
N GLU A 516 45.89 -29.84 0.26
CA GLU A 516 45.29 -28.94 -0.72
C GLU A 516 43.77 -28.63 -0.53
N LEU A 517 43.07 -29.32 0.38
CA LEU A 517 41.67 -29.05 0.68
C LEU A 517 41.47 -28.14 1.92
N THR A 518 42.46 -27.36 2.27
CA THR A 518 42.36 -26.35 3.34
C THR A 518 41.36 -25.22 3.05
N TYR A 519 40.76 -25.14 1.84
CA TYR A 519 39.74 -24.18 1.46
C TYR A 519 38.45 -24.31 2.26
N PHE A 520 38.18 -25.46 2.86
CA PHE A 520 36.95 -25.70 3.61
C PHE A 520 37.13 -25.59 5.12
N ASN A 521 38.08 -24.78 5.57
CA ASN A 521 38.37 -24.60 6.99
C ASN A 521 37.11 -24.50 7.85
N ASN A 522 36.92 -25.51 8.72
CA ASN A 522 35.83 -25.63 9.70
C ASN A 522 34.41 -25.83 9.15
N LYS A 523 34.23 -26.02 7.84
CA LYS A 523 32.89 -26.29 7.28
C LYS A 523 32.67 -27.78 7.10
N LYS A 524 31.45 -28.25 7.40
CA LYS A 524 31.07 -29.65 7.29
C LYS A 524 30.67 -29.96 5.86
N ILE A 525 31.27 -31.00 5.25
CA ILE A 525 30.71 -31.62 4.06
C ILE A 525 29.51 -32.45 4.47
N SER A 526 28.34 -32.09 3.95
CA SER A 526 27.09 -32.80 4.18
C SER A 526 26.89 -33.94 3.21
N ASP A 527 27.34 -33.78 1.96
CA ASP A 527 27.24 -34.82 0.92
C ASP A 527 28.39 -34.72 -0.07
N HIS A 528 28.72 -35.82 -0.74
CA HIS A 528 29.80 -35.95 -1.70
C HIS A 528 29.39 -36.90 -2.83
N LEU A 529 29.78 -36.57 -4.05
CA LEU A 529 29.45 -37.36 -5.23
C LEU A 529 30.59 -37.30 -6.27
N ASN A 530 30.97 -38.46 -6.83
CA ASN A 530 31.89 -38.52 -7.95
C ASN A 530 31.11 -38.38 -9.25
N LEU A 531 31.40 -37.37 -10.06
CA LEU A 531 30.68 -37.11 -11.32
C LEU A 531 31.30 -37.86 -12.49
N ASP A 532 32.62 -37.91 -12.50
CA ASP A 532 33.43 -38.67 -13.46
C ASP A 532 34.79 -39.06 -12.83
N ASP A 533 35.69 -39.71 -13.60
CA ASP A 533 37.00 -40.15 -13.12
C ASP A 533 37.96 -39.01 -12.71
N LYS A 534 37.58 -37.74 -12.87
CA LYS A 534 38.44 -36.56 -12.61
C LYS A 534 37.72 -35.46 -11.83
N THR A 535 36.43 -35.62 -11.56
CA THR A 535 35.61 -34.55 -10.99
C THR A 535 34.80 -35.04 -9.81
N GLU A 536 34.99 -34.38 -8.68
CA GLU A 536 34.22 -34.58 -7.45
C GLU A 536 33.29 -33.37 -7.20
N LEU A 537 32.11 -33.65 -6.67
CA LEU A 537 31.14 -32.63 -6.22
C LEU A 537 31.02 -32.70 -4.71
N PHE A 538 31.11 -31.56 -4.07
CA PHE A 538 31.00 -31.40 -2.62
C PHE A 538 29.78 -30.51 -2.30
N ASN A 539 28.94 -30.97 -1.39
CA ASN A 539 27.92 -30.16 -0.73
C ASN A 539 28.43 -29.70 0.62
N ILE A 540 28.59 -28.40 0.80
CA ILE A 540 29.09 -27.80 2.03
C ILE A 540 27.93 -27.16 2.78
N GLU A 541 27.67 -27.59 4.00
CA GLU A 541 26.56 -27.13 4.84
C GLU A 541 26.66 -25.61 5.09
N GLY A 542 25.61 -24.89 4.70
CA GLY A 542 25.51 -23.45 4.84
C GLY A 542 26.16 -22.61 3.74
N ASP A 543 26.77 -23.25 2.73
CA ASP A 543 27.39 -22.55 1.60
C ASP A 543 26.79 -22.95 0.26
N SER A 544 27.46 -23.81 -0.47
CA SER A 544 27.18 -24.03 -1.88
C SER A 544 27.75 -25.34 -2.39
N LEU A 545 27.40 -25.71 -3.60
CA LEU A 545 27.99 -26.81 -4.34
C LEU A 545 29.30 -26.39 -4.98
N PHE A 546 30.32 -27.21 -4.78
CA PHE A 546 31.64 -27.00 -5.34
C PHE A 546 32.08 -28.22 -6.17
N LEU A 547 32.57 -27.97 -7.37
CA LEU A 547 33.23 -28.96 -8.20
C LEU A 547 34.73 -28.89 -7.98
N TYR A 548 35.35 -30.04 -7.68
CA TYR A 548 36.80 -30.19 -7.62
C TYR A 548 37.25 -30.93 -8.84
N HIS A 549 37.98 -30.26 -9.72
CA HIS A 549 38.48 -30.82 -10.97
C HIS A 549 39.91 -30.40 -11.22
N ASN A 550 40.81 -31.38 -11.54
CA ASN A 550 42.23 -31.12 -11.79
C ASN A 550 42.87 -30.22 -10.71
N ARG A 551 42.61 -30.52 -9.42
CA ARG A 551 43.14 -29.79 -8.25
C ARG A 551 42.65 -28.32 -8.15
N LYS A 552 41.62 -27.97 -8.87
CA LYS A 552 40.96 -26.65 -8.78
C LYS A 552 39.53 -26.77 -8.31
N LEU A 553 39.14 -25.80 -7.46
CA LEU A 553 37.79 -25.73 -6.94
C LEU A 553 36.97 -24.70 -7.74
N HIS A 554 35.81 -25.10 -8.17
CA HIS A 554 34.86 -24.25 -8.91
C HIS A 554 33.53 -24.17 -8.13
N ASN A 555 33.03 -22.96 -7.87
CA ASN A 555 31.75 -22.79 -7.19
C ASN A 555 30.61 -22.96 -8.19
N LEU A 556 29.96 -24.10 -8.18
CA LEU A 556 28.87 -24.45 -9.08
C LEU A 556 27.62 -23.61 -8.74
N SER A 557 27.33 -23.41 -7.47
CA SER A 557 26.13 -22.65 -7.06
C SER A 557 26.20 -21.19 -7.49
N ALA A 558 27.39 -20.61 -7.60
CA ALA A 558 27.54 -19.23 -8.08
C ALA A 558 27.26 -19.08 -9.58
N SER A 559 27.21 -20.17 -10.35
CA SER A 559 26.87 -20.17 -11.78
C SER A 559 25.37 -20.28 -12.04
N PHE A 560 24.57 -20.56 -11.02
CA PHE A 560 23.14 -20.66 -11.17
C PHE A 560 22.51 -19.27 -11.29
N GLU A 561 21.52 -19.12 -12.15
CA GLU A 561 20.74 -17.85 -12.28
C GLU A 561 19.99 -17.50 -11.00
N GLN A 562 19.65 -18.51 -10.19
CA GLN A 562 19.00 -18.33 -8.90
C GLN A 562 19.69 -19.16 -7.84
N PRO A 563 19.82 -18.66 -6.62
CA PRO A 563 20.29 -19.44 -5.50
C PRO A 563 19.31 -20.58 -5.19
N ILE A 564 19.81 -21.68 -4.67
CA ILE A 564 18.99 -22.75 -4.10
C ILE A 564 18.50 -22.25 -2.74
N ASP A 565 17.19 -22.07 -2.58
CA ASP A 565 16.60 -21.39 -1.42
C ASP A 565 16.64 -22.17 -0.09
N MET A 566 17.08 -23.44 -0.13
CA MET A 566 17.04 -24.30 1.05
C MET A 566 18.30 -25.16 1.14
N LEU A 567 18.54 -25.66 2.35
CA LEU A 567 19.64 -26.56 2.63
C LEU A 567 19.55 -27.83 1.74
N ILE A 568 20.63 -28.09 0.98
CA ILE A 568 20.73 -29.27 0.15
C ILE A 568 20.87 -30.50 1.06
N LYS A 569 20.06 -31.53 0.82
CA LYS A 569 19.98 -32.76 1.62
C LYS A 569 20.62 -33.96 0.90
N HIS A 570 20.30 -34.11 -0.38
CA HIS A 570 20.74 -35.26 -1.14
C HIS A 570 21.15 -34.85 -2.56
N LEU A 571 22.11 -35.53 -3.09
CA LEU A 571 22.63 -35.36 -4.45
C LEU A 571 22.60 -36.71 -5.17
N GLU A 572 22.19 -36.73 -6.42
CA GLU A 572 22.27 -37.89 -7.31
C GLU A 572 22.75 -37.45 -8.69
N TYR A 573 23.51 -38.29 -9.37
CA TYR A 573 24.07 -37.98 -10.69
C TYR A 573 23.96 -39.16 -11.63
N GLN A 574 23.35 -38.97 -12.78
CA GLN A 574 23.22 -39.93 -13.83
C GLN A 574 23.18 -39.22 -15.20
N ASP A 575 23.84 -39.80 -16.19
CA ASP A 575 23.80 -39.37 -17.61
C ASP A 575 23.99 -37.86 -17.80
N SER A 576 24.99 -37.27 -17.17
CA SER A 576 25.31 -35.85 -17.20
C SER A 576 24.22 -34.95 -16.56
N THR A 577 23.32 -35.51 -15.78
CA THR A 577 22.27 -34.80 -15.04
C THR A 577 22.52 -34.95 -13.54
N LEU A 578 22.68 -33.82 -12.87
CA LEU A 578 22.78 -33.73 -11.42
C LEU A 578 21.41 -33.40 -10.84
N ILE A 579 20.93 -34.23 -9.94
CA ILE A 579 19.72 -33.99 -9.16
C ILE A 579 20.13 -33.47 -7.79
N ILE A 580 19.52 -32.34 -7.39
CA ILE A 580 19.77 -31.70 -6.12
C ILE A 580 18.44 -31.67 -5.35
N ALA A 581 18.37 -32.42 -4.27
CA ALA A 581 17.19 -32.42 -3.41
C ALA A 581 17.44 -31.57 -2.15
N THR A 582 16.53 -30.64 -1.91
CA THR A 582 16.45 -29.90 -0.66
C THR A 582 15.43 -30.55 0.27
N SER A 583 15.03 -29.86 1.34
CA SER A 583 14.00 -30.41 2.22
C SER A 583 12.62 -30.53 1.55
N LYS A 584 12.32 -29.75 0.51
CA LYS A 584 11.00 -29.69 -0.13
C LYS A 584 11.04 -29.75 -1.66
N ASN A 585 12.14 -29.36 -2.27
CA ASN A 585 12.26 -29.14 -3.70
C ASN A 585 13.30 -30.05 -4.33
N ILE A 586 13.11 -30.36 -5.60
CA ILE A 586 14.07 -31.12 -6.42
C ILE A 586 14.46 -30.22 -7.59
N TYR A 587 15.77 -30.00 -7.72
CA TYR A 587 16.37 -29.28 -8.82
C TYR A 587 17.11 -30.24 -9.74
N VAL A 588 16.99 -29.99 -11.04
CA VAL A 588 17.69 -30.71 -12.09
C VAL A 588 18.71 -29.78 -12.72
N CYS A 589 19.99 -30.14 -12.57
CA CYS A 589 21.09 -29.42 -13.16
C CYS A 589 21.61 -30.17 -14.38
N GLU A 590 21.31 -29.66 -15.57
CA GLU A 590 21.79 -30.25 -16.81
C GLU A 590 23.24 -29.85 -17.07
N HIS A 591 24.08 -30.84 -17.38
CA HIS A 591 25.49 -30.66 -17.72
C HIS A 591 26.27 -29.79 -16.72
N PRO A 592 26.37 -30.19 -15.44
CA PRO A 592 27.07 -29.40 -14.42
C PRO A 592 28.52 -29.08 -14.75
N LEU A 593 29.17 -29.94 -15.56
CA LEU A 593 30.55 -29.79 -16.03
C LEU A 593 30.76 -28.67 -17.05
N ASN A 594 29.66 -28.03 -17.53
CA ASN A 594 29.76 -26.87 -18.42
C ASN A 594 30.46 -25.68 -17.76
N ILE A 595 30.43 -25.57 -16.45
CA ILE A 595 31.15 -24.53 -15.69
C ILE A 595 32.65 -24.58 -15.97
N LEU A 596 33.22 -25.77 -16.14
CA LEU A 596 34.64 -25.97 -16.45
C LEU A 596 35.05 -25.42 -17.82
N LYS A 597 34.05 -25.22 -18.71
CA LYS A 597 34.19 -24.66 -20.05
C LYS A 597 33.69 -23.21 -20.14
N ASN A 598 33.40 -22.55 -19.01
CA ASN A 598 32.79 -21.23 -18.94
C ASN A 598 31.46 -21.13 -19.72
N LYS A 599 30.69 -22.21 -19.80
CA LYS A 599 29.38 -22.24 -20.40
C LYS A 599 28.32 -22.15 -19.31
N PRO A 600 27.14 -21.57 -19.61
CA PRO A 600 26.07 -21.48 -18.63
C PRO A 600 25.61 -22.88 -18.20
N VAL A 601 25.31 -22.99 -16.91
CA VAL A 601 24.76 -24.20 -16.29
C VAL A 601 23.27 -23.91 -16.01
N LEU A 602 22.41 -24.77 -16.56
CA LEU A 602 20.98 -24.64 -16.41
C LEU A 602 20.53 -25.43 -15.17
N LEU A 603 19.77 -24.72 -14.31
CA LEU A 603 19.15 -25.29 -13.13
C LEU A 603 17.63 -25.20 -13.27
N ASN A 604 16.95 -26.34 -13.33
CA ASN A 604 15.49 -26.43 -13.43
C ASN A 604 14.92 -26.92 -12.10
N LEU A 605 13.83 -26.29 -11.64
CA LEU A 605 13.06 -26.78 -10.51
C LEU A 605 11.93 -27.68 -11.03
N ILE A 606 11.83 -28.90 -10.49
CA ILE A 606 10.68 -29.79 -10.77
C ILE A 606 9.44 -29.20 -10.09
N ASP A 607 8.32 -29.12 -10.82
CA ASP A 607 7.08 -28.54 -10.33
C ASP A 607 6.33 -29.49 -9.36
N ILE A 608 7.01 -29.85 -8.28
CA ILE A 608 6.53 -30.70 -7.21
C ILE A 608 6.88 -30.06 -5.87
N ASN A 609 5.92 -29.96 -4.96
CA ASN A 609 6.15 -29.51 -3.61
C ASN A 609 5.93 -30.70 -2.65
N PHE A 610 7.00 -31.24 -2.12
CA PHE A 610 6.93 -32.27 -1.07
C PHE A 610 6.83 -31.62 0.31
N LYS A 611 6.20 -32.27 1.27
CA LYS A 611 6.23 -31.80 2.66
C LYS A 611 7.63 -31.80 3.22
N SER A 612 8.33 -32.94 3.08
CA SER A 612 9.74 -33.09 3.44
C SER A 612 10.34 -34.23 2.62
N ILE A 613 11.48 -33.98 1.98
CA ILE A 613 12.25 -35.01 1.25
C ILE A 613 13.28 -35.59 2.21
N HIS A 614 13.32 -36.90 2.27
CA HIS A 614 14.24 -37.67 3.12
C HIS A 614 15.31 -38.45 2.35
N GLY A 615 15.09 -38.65 1.05
CA GLY A 615 16.05 -39.33 0.20
C GLY A 615 15.64 -39.36 -1.26
N ILE A 616 16.62 -39.45 -2.14
CA ILE A 616 16.44 -39.64 -3.58
C ILE A 616 17.30 -40.79 -4.03
N LEU A 617 16.90 -41.48 -5.08
CA LEU A 617 17.64 -42.60 -5.64
C LEU A 617 17.32 -42.82 -7.12
N PHE A 618 18.31 -42.85 -7.98
CA PHE A 618 18.15 -43.36 -9.33
C PHE A 618 18.15 -44.90 -9.35
N ASN A 619 17.18 -45.46 -10.04
CA ASN A 619 17.23 -46.90 -10.41
C ASN A 619 16.66 -47.04 -11.82
N GLN A 620 17.53 -47.48 -12.75
CA GLN A 620 17.23 -47.51 -14.19
C GLN A 620 16.79 -46.12 -14.69
N ASP A 621 15.63 -46.04 -15.34
CA ASP A 621 15.05 -44.86 -15.94
C ASP A 621 14.13 -44.09 -14.99
N LYS A 622 14.18 -44.34 -13.67
CA LYS A 622 13.33 -43.69 -12.69
C LYS A 622 14.13 -43.08 -11.55
N LEU A 623 13.78 -41.87 -11.20
CA LEU A 623 14.18 -41.23 -9.94
C LEU A 623 13.10 -41.52 -8.88
N TYR A 624 13.49 -42.14 -7.80
CA TYR A 624 12.63 -42.39 -6.64
C TYR A 624 12.89 -41.31 -5.59
N VAL A 625 11.80 -40.81 -5.02
CA VAL A 625 11.80 -39.73 -3.99
C VAL A 625 11.08 -40.24 -2.76
N ALA A 626 11.80 -40.33 -1.66
CA ALA A 626 11.24 -40.60 -0.34
C ALA A 626 10.85 -39.34 0.36
N SER A 627 9.61 -39.25 0.83
CA SER A 627 9.08 -38.05 1.49
C SER A 627 8.09 -38.39 2.60
N ASP A 628 7.65 -37.41 3.38
CA ASP A 628 6.55 -37.55 4.35
C ASP A 628 5.22 -37.94 3.68
N ASP A 629 5.07 -37.62 2.40
CA ASP A 629 3.88 -37.99 1.63
C ASP A 629 3.90 -39.44 1.15
N GLY A 630 5.05 -40.12 1.23
CA GLY A 630 5.26 -41.49 0.78
C GLY A 630 6.44 -41.63 -0.20
N LEU A 631 6.30 -42.52 -1.18
CA LEU A 631 7.31 -42.81 -2.20
C LEU A 631 6.77 -42.38 -3.58
N THR A 632 7.52 -41.50 -4.25
CA THR A 632 7.19 -41.06 -5.62
C THR A 632 8.24 -41.56 -6.60
N SER A 633 7.84 -42.11 -7.74
CA SER A 633 8.76 -42.44 -8.84
C SER A 633 8.53 -41.52 -10.03
N LEU A 634 9.60 -40.93 -10.53
CA LEU A 634 9.62 -39.97 -11.64
C LEU A 634 10.41 -40.59 -12.81
N PRO A 635 9.82 -40.77 -14.00
CA PRO A 635 10.60 -41.20 -15.17
C PRO A 635 11.71 -40.22 -15.50
N TYR A 636 12.90 -40.72 -15.82
CA TYR A 636 14.07 -39.89 -16.17
C TYR A 636 13.76 -38.93 -17.34
N SER A 637 12.99 -39.38 -18.34
CA SER A 637 12.57 -38.56 -19.47
C SER A 637 11.75 -37.32 -19.06
N ASP A 638 11.06 -37.38 -17.93
CA ASP A 638 10.20 -36.33 -17.46
C ASP A 638 10.96 -35.27 -16.66
N LEU A 639 12.14 -35.60 -16.12
CA LEU A 639 13.01 -34.66 -15.41
C LEU A 639 13.50 -33.51 -16.31
N HIS A 640 13.55 -33.76 -17.63
CA HIS A 640 13.98 -32.80 -18.64
C HIS A 640 12.81 -32.02 -19.27
N LYS A 641 11.56 -32.39 -18.93
CA LYS A 641 10.39 -31.64 -19.41
C LYS A 641 10.33 -30.28 -18.77
N ARG A 642 10.47 -29.24 -19.58
CA ARG A 642 10.39 -27.85 -19.12
C ARG A 642 8.95 -27.40 -19.11
N ASN A 643 8.54 -26.74 -18.06
CA ASN A 643 7.29 -25.97 -18.08
C ASN A 643 7.51 -24.71 -18.94
N VAL A 644 7.10 -24.79 -20.21
CA VAL A 644 7.39 -23.78 -21.25
C VAL A 644 6.56 -22.53 -21.07
N ASN A 645 5.48 -22.58 -20.28
CA ASN A 645 4.57 -21.46 -20.12
C ASN A 645 5.24 -20.32 -19.35
N SER A 646 5.39 -19.19 -20.02
CA SER A 646 5.83 -17.96 -19.37
C SER A 646 4.81 -17.47 -18.36
N PRO A 647 5.22 -16.98 -17.20
CA PRO A 647 4.29 -16.44 -16.21
C PRO A 647 3.66 -15.13 -16.70
N PHE A 648 2.52 -14.73 -16.14
CA PHE A 648 1.82 -13.50 -16.48
C PHE A 648 2.15 -12.41 -15.45
N PRO A 649 3.03 -11.44 -15.76
CA PRO A 649 3.30 -10.33 -14.86
C PRO A 649 2.09 -9.40 -14.74
N TYR A 650 1.96 -8.74 -13.58
CA TYR A 650 0.94 -7.71 -13.35
C TYR A 650 1.45 -6.65 -12.36
N PHE A 651 0.95 -5.43 -12.47
CA PHE A 651 1.21 -4.39 -11.50
C PHE A 651 0.27 -4.55 -10.30
N GLN A 652 0.85 -4.69 -9.11
CA GLN A 652 0.11 -4.84 -7.87
C GLN A 652 -0.34 -3.49 -7.34
N SER A 653 0.61 -2.55 -7.19
CA SER A 653 0.33 -1.17 -6.79
C SER A 653 1.37 -0.23 -7.37
N ILE A 654 0.96 1.00 -7.63
CA ILE A 654 1.83 2.09 -8.05
C ILE A 654 1.59 3.24 -7.08
N GLN A 655 2.63 3.60 -6.33
CA GLN A 655 2.58 4.62 -5.30
C GLN A 655 3.45 5.80 -5.69
N VAL A 656 2.93 7.00 -5.51
CA VAL A 656 3.67 8.25 -5.70
C VAL A 656 3.83 8.90 -4.33
N ASN A 657 5.06 9.06 -3.84
CA ASN A 657 5.37 9.56 -2.50
C ASN A 657 4.61 8.81 -1.39
N ASP A 658 4.51 7.48 -1.52
CA ASP A 658 3.82 6.57 -0.60
C ASP A 658 2.28 6.67 -0.61
N GLU A 659 1.68 7.48 -1.49
CA GLU A 659 0.24 7.51 -1.73
C GLU A 659 -0.12 6.61 -2.92
N GLU A 660 -1.14 5.77 -2.76
CA GLU A 660 -1.58 4.85 -3.81
C GLU A 660 -2.32 5.61 -4.90
N ASN A 661 -1.83 5.50 -6.13
CA ASN A 661 -2.48 6.09 -7.29
C ASN A 661 -3.66 5.20 -7.73
N GLN A 662 -4.86 5.52 -7.29
CA GLN A 662 -6.06 4.73 -7.56
C GLN A 662 -6.63 4.93 -8.98
N ASP A 663 -6.28 6.00 -9.69
CA ASP A 663 -7.10 6.44 -10.80
C ASP A 663 -6.65 6.03 -12.21
N LYS A 664 -5.40 5.67 -12.47
CA LYS A 664 -5.00 5.30 -13.85
C LYS A 664 -3.78 4.36 -13.88
N ARG A 665 -4.01 3.10 -14.18
CA ARG A 665 -2.94 2.11 -14.36
C ARG A 665 -2.19 2.24 -15.70
N GLU A 666 -2.72 2.99 -16.66
CA GLU A 666 -2.11 3.16 -17.96
C GLU A 666 -1.15 4.37 -18.03
N GLU A 667 -1.36 5.36 -17.16
CA GLU A 667 -0.55 6.57 -17.12
C GLU A 667 -0.44 7.12 -15.71
N VAL A 668 0.78 7.45 -15.28
CA VAL A 668 1.08 8.06 -13.98
C VAL A 668 1.75 9.41 -14.20
N SER A 669 1.22 10.45 -13.56
CA SER A 669 1.77 11.80 -13.60
C SER A 669 2.59 12.09 -12.35
N LEU A 670 3.82 12.56 -12.54
CA LEU A 670 4.75 12.92 -11.48
C LEU A 670 5.22 14.36 -11.62
N ILE A 671 5.56 14.98 -10.51
CA ILE A 671 6.37 16.19 -10.50
C ILE A 671 7.83 15.75 -10.34
N SER A 672 8.76 16.42 -11.03
CA SER A 672 10.20 16.15 -10.90
C SER A 672 10.60 16.15 -9.41
N ASN A 673 11.43 15.17 -9.01
CA ASN A 673 11.85 14.86 -7.63
C ASN A 673 10.83 14.07 -6.79
N GLN A 674 9.69 13.68 -7.31
CA GLN A 674 8.85 12.70 -6.64
C GLN A 674 9.40 11.28 -6.83
N ARG A 675 9.12 10.44 -5.83
CA ARG A 675 9.45 9.03 -5.83
C ARG A 675 8.24 8.24 -6.31
N ILE A 676 8.47 7.30 -7.24
CA ILE A 676 7.47 6.30 -7.61
C ILE A 676 7.95 4.92 -7.16
N ASN A 677 7.11 4.23 -6.42
CA ASN A 677 7.30 2.85 -5.99
C ASN A 677 6.33 1.96 -6.76
N ILE A 678 6.88 1.04 -7.54
CA ILE A 678 6.14 0.14 -8.42
C ILE A 678 6.25 -1.25 -7.84
N SER A 679 5.17 -1.76 -7.27
CA SER A 679 5.08 -3.14 -6.81
C SER A 679 4.38 -3.99 -7.86
N PHE A 680 4.92 -5.16 -8.10
CA PHE A 680 4.41 -6.06 -9.12
C PHE A 680 4.42 -7.51 -8.63
N GLY A 681 3.67 -8.31 -9.31
CA GLY A 681 3.60 -9.75 -9.10
C GLY A 681 3.55 -10.48 -10.42
N CYS A 682 3.43 -11.79 -10.34
CA CYS A 682 3.25 -12.59 -11.53
C CYS A 682 2.36 -13.79 -11.19
N ILE A 683 1.48 -14.11 -12.10
CA ILE A 683 0.61 -15.27 -11.97
C ILE A 683 1.40 -16.47 -12.43
N ASN A 684 1.66 -17.37 -11.49
CA ASN A 684 2.40 -18.59 -11.70
C ASN A 684 1.95 -19.64 -10.68
N TYR A 685 1.32 -20.70 -11.13
CA TYR A 685 0.82 -21.78 -10.27
C TYR A 685 1.78 -22.94 -10.15
N SER A 686 2.95 -22.85 -10.78
CA SER A 686 4.04 -23.80 -10.58
C SER A 686 4.87 -23.43 -9.33
N VAL A 687 5.61 -24.38 -8.78
CA VAL A 687 6.45 -24.19 -7.59
C VAL A 687 7.68 -23.30 -7.88
N SER A 688 7.99 -23.04 -9.15
CA SER A 688 9.17 -22.27 -9.56
C SER A 688 9.08 -20.80 -9.12
N THR A 689 10.22 -20.27 -8.71
CA THR A 689 10.41 -18.84 -8.41
C THR A 689 10.36 -18.00 -9.69
N ASN A 690 9.89 -16.78 -9.59
CA ASN A 690 9.76 -15.86 -10.72
C ASN A 690 10.95 -14.93 -10.80
N ILE A 691 11.49 -14.72 -11.99
CA ILE A 691 12.54 -13.75 -12.30
C ILE A 691 11.88 -12.58 -13.02
N PHE A 692 12.08 -11.37 -12.49
CA PHE A 692 11.56 -10.14 -13.09
C PHE A 692 12.67 -9.35 -13.74
N SER A 693 12.32 -8.65 -14.82
CA SER A 693 13.21 -7.70 -15.47
C SER A 693 12.39 -6.50 -15.94
N TYR A 694 12.93 -5.31 -15.69
CA TYR A 694 12.29 -4.08 -16.15
C TYR A 694 13.19 -3.30 -17.09
N LYS A 695 12.56 -2.39 -17.85
CA LYS A 695 13.23 -1.40 -18.68
C LYS A 695 12.42 -0.10 -18.60
N LEU A 696 13.11 1.01 -18.36
CA LEU A 696 12.51 2.34 -18.41
C LEU A 696 12.89 2.97 -19.76
N GLU A 697 12.00 2.90 -20.75
CA GLU A 697 12.22 3.56 -22.03
C GLU A 697 12.27 5.07 -21.85
N GLY A 698 13.27 5.69 -22.43
CA GLY A 698 13.62 7.08 -22.23
C GLY A 698 14.91 7.29 -21.45
N THR A 699 15.40 6.26 -20.71
CA THR A 699 16.68 6.29 -19.99
C THR A 699 17.51 5.04 -20.21
N ASP A 700 16.88 3.85 -20.20
CA ASP A 700 17.60 2.58 -20.22
C ASP A 700 17.80 2.06 -21.63
N THR A 701 18.99 1.57 -21.95
CA THR A 701 19.29 0.85 -23.20
C THR A 701 18.87 -0.61 -23.11
N ASP A 702 19.09 -1.24 -21.95
CA ASP A 702 18.93 -2.67 -21.74
C ASP A 702 17.98 -3.02 -20.60
N TRP A 703 17.58 -4.27 -20.51
CA TRP A 703 16.74 -4.80 -19.47
C TRP A 703 17.51 -5.06 -18.18
N THR A 704 17.00 -4.56 -17.05
CA THR A 704 17.59 -4.76 -15.73
C THR A 704 16.84 -5.85 -14.97
N VAL A 705 17.54 -6.87 -14.49
CA VAL A 705 16.96 -7.93 -13.65
C VAL A 705 16.77 -7.41 -12.23
N VAL A 706 15.61 -7.67 -11.65
CA VAL A 706 15.21 -7.18 -10.31
C VAL A 706 15.33 -8.31 -9.29
N LYS A 707 15.89 -7.98 -8.13
CA LYS A 707 15.83 -8.84 -6.94
C LYS A 707 14.63 -8.39 -6.09
N GLY A 708 13.56 -9.18 -6.10
CA GLY A 708 12.32 -8.86 -5.37
C GLY A 708 11.16 -8.44 -6.26
N ASN A 709 10.11 -7.89 -5.65
CA ASN A 709 8.82 -7.63 -6.27
C ASN A 709 8.48 -6.15 -6.36
N ASN A 710 9.47 -5.25 -6.25
CA ASN A 710 9.27 -3.81 -6.35
C ASN A 710 10.47 -3.11 -7.00
N VAL A 711 10.20 -2.00 -7.65
CA VAL A 711 11.17 -1.06 -8.20
C VAL A 711 10.84 0.33 -7.72
N VAL A 712 11.86 1.05 -7.25
CA VAL A 712 11.73 2.44 -6.83
C VAL A 712 12.50 3.31 -7.81
N LEU A 713 11.78 4.20 -8.50
CA LEU A 713 12.37 5.18 -9.41
C LEU A 713 12.34 6.55 -8.73
N GLN A 714 13.45 7.26 -8.78
CA GLN A 714 13.64 8.59 -8.18
C GLN A 714 14.36 9.51 -9.15
N ASN A 715 14.18 10.81 -8.96
CA ASN A 715 14.92 11.85 -9.68
C ASN A 715 14.75 11.78 -11.21
N LEU A 716 13.56 11.39 -11.67
CA LEU A 716 13.26 11.44 -13.09
C LEU A 716 13.18 12.90 -13.57
N SER A 717 13.88 13.20 -14.66
CA SER A 717 13.81 14.51 -15.30
C SER A 717 12.48 14.68 -16.04
N ARG A 718 12.14 15.92 -16.38
CA ARG A 718 10.95 16.20 -17.17
C ARG A 718 10.96 15.40 -18.48
N GLY A 719 9.89 14.67 -18.73
CA GLY A 719 9.77 13.82 -19.92
C GLY A 719 8.62 12.83 -19.81
N THR A 720 8.46 12.06 -20.88
CA THR A 720 7.56 10.91 -20.88
C THR A 720 8.40 9.65 -20.98
N TYR A 721 8.15 8.73 -20.07
CA TYR A 721 8.83 7.45 -19.96
C TYR A 721 7.82 6.31 -20.07
N VAL A 722 8.24 5.16 -20.54
CA VAL A 722 7.44 3.94 -20.52
C VAL A 722 8.15 2.91 -19.65
N PHE A 723 7.51 2.56 -18.55
CA PHE A 723 8.00 1.49 -17.69
C PHE A 723 7.50 0.16 -18.23
N LYS A 724 8.43 -0.72 -18.57
CA LYS A 724 8.16 -2.07 -19.07
C LYS A 724 8.63 -3.11 -18.09
N LEU A 725 7.78 -4.10 -17.82
CA LEU A 725 8.07 -5.21 -16.92
C LEU A 725 7.79 -6.52 -17.64
N ARG A 726 8.70 -7.48 -17.52
CA ARG A 726 8.52 -8.85 -17.97
C ARG A 726 8.96 -9.83 -16.89
N ALA A 727 8.43 -11.03 -16.96
CA ALA A 727 8.74 -12.08 -16.01
C ALA A 727 9.10 -13.38 -16.76
N ARG A 728 9.87 -14.26 -16.11
CA ARG A 728 10.10 -15.62 -16.58
C ARG A 728 10.25 -16.58 -15.41
N LYS A 729 10.05 -17.85 -15.65
CA LYS A 729 10.51 -18.93 -14.78
C LYS A 729 11.97 -19.24 -15.09
N PRO A 730 12.73 -19.88 -14.20
CA PRO A 730 14.06 -20.38 -14.53
C PRO A 730 14.03 -21.23 -15.81
N ALA A 731 14.99 -20.99 -16.68
CA ALA A 731 15.10 -21.69 -17.97
C ALA A 731 13.89 -21.56 -18.93
N SER A 732 12.89 -20.70 -18.66
CA SER A 732 11.82 -20.38 -19.60
C SER A 732 12.10 -19.12 -20.41
N ALA A 733 11.36 -18.91 -21.48
CA ALA A 733 11.35 -17.65 -22.22
C ALA A 733 10.77 -16.52 -21.36
N TRP A 734 11.16 -15.27 -21.65
CA TRP A 734 10.53 -14.09 -21.07
C TRP A 734 9.08 -13.97 -21.54
N SER A 735 8.21 -13.53 -20.65
CA SER A 735 6.83 -13.16 -21.01
C SER A 735 6.81 -11.95 -21.93
N GLU A 736 5.67 -11.73 -22.59
CA GLU A 736 5.37 -10.43 -23.16
C GLU A 736 5.42 -9.35 -22.08
N PRO A 737 6.02 -8.19 -22.37
CA PRO A 737 6.11 -7.12 -21.38
C PRO A 737 4.75 -6.46 -21.14
N ILE A 738 4.47 -6.15 -19.90
CA ILE A 738 3.41 -5.21 -19.52
C ILE A 738 4.00 -3.83 -19.34
N GLU A 739 3.24 -2.78 -19.66
CA GLU A 739 3.76 -1.43 -19.65
C GLU A 739 2.75 -0.41 -19.13
N PHE A 740 3.26 0.71 -18.64
CA PHE A 740 2.49 1.94 -18.40
C PHE A 740 3.36 3.17 -18.60
N ALA A 741 2.72 4.30 -18.92
CA ALA A 741 3.39 5.55 -19.16
C ALA A 741 3.62 6.33 -17.85
N ILE A 742 4.79 6.96 -17.73
CA ILE A 742 5.13 7.88 -16.64
C ILE A 742 5.38 9.25 -17.24
N LYS A 743 4.54 10.25 -16.93
CA LYS A 743 4.72 11.65 -17.34
C LYS A 743 5.27 12.47 -16.20
N VAL A 744 6.45 13.00 -16.38
CA VAL A 744 7.12 13.84 -15.39
C VAL A 744 7.04 15.30 -15.78
N TYR A 745 6.41 16.10 -14.92
CA TYR A 745 6.27 17.54 -15.09
C TYR A 745 7.30 18.29 -14.27
N SER A 746 7.81 19.41 -14.78
CA SER A 746 8.62 20.32 -13.99
C SER A 746 7.72 21.03 -12.97
N PRO A 747 8.18 21.23 -11.73
CA PRO A 747 7.51 22.10 -10.78
C PRO A 747 7.35 23.51 -11.37
N ILE A 748 6.27 24.19 -11.02
CA ILE A 748 5.93 25.53 -11.54
C ILE A 748 7.10 26.49 -11.37
N TRP A 749 7.84 26.37 -10.25
CA TRP A 749 9.01 27.22 -9.96
C TRP A 749 10.25 26.97 -10.84
N GLN A 750 10.31 25.89 -11.61
CA GLN A 750 11.38 25.64 -12.59
C GLN A 750 11.03 26.20 -13.98
N HIS A 751 9.82 26.69 -14.19
CA HIS A 751 9.40 27.22 -15.46
C HIS A 751 9.91 28.67 -15.64
N PRO A 752 10.56 29.05 -16.77
CA PRO A 752 11.07 30.41 -17.00
C PRO A 752 10.02 31.51 -16.78
N LEU A 753 8.77 31.25 -17.16
CA LEU A 753 7.66 32.18 -16.92
C LEU A 753 7.39 32.45 -15.43
N PHE A 754 7.66 31.50 -14.55
CA PHE A 754 7.51 31.72 -13.11
C PHE A 754 8.46 32.82 -12.62
N TYR A 755 9.72 32.74 -13.00
CA TYR A 755 10.71 33.76 -12.65
C TYR A 755 10.39 35.11 -13.29
N PHE A 756 9.85 35.13 -14.52
CA PHE A 756 9.38 36.35 -15.16
C PHE A 756 8.25 37.00 -14.32
N PHE A 757 7.24 36.27 -13.90
CA PHE A 757 6.14 36.82 -13.10
C PHE A 757 6.62 37.24 -11.71
N VAL A 758 7.49 36.45 -11.08
CA VAL A 758 8.10 36.85 -9.78
C VAL A 758 8.90 38.13 -9.91
N SER A 759 9.74 38.26 -10.95
CA SER A 759 10.50 39.46 -11.18
C SER A 759 9.62 40.68 -11.51
N LEU A 760 8.58 40.47 -12.29
CA LEU A 760 7.57 41.47 -12.59
C LEU A 760 6.84 41.92 -11.33
N PHE A 761 6.44 40.98 -10.50
CA PHE A 761 5.76 41.25 -9.21
C PHE A 761 6.67 42.06 -8.28
N ILE A 762 7.95 41.66 -8.15
CA ILE A 762 8.95 42.40 -7.37
C ILE A 762 9.14 43.82 -7.95
N SER A 763 9.25 43.93 -9.28
CA SER A 763 9.39 45.23 -9.95
C SER A 763 8.21 46.15 -9.70
N VAL A 764 6.98 45.63 -9.73
CA VAL A 764 5.75 46.38 -9.40
C VAL A 764 5.79 46.85 -7.94
N ILE A 765 6.18 45.96 -7.01
CA ILE A 765 6.29 46.35 -5.59
C ILE A 765 7.31 47.48 -5.42
N VAL A 766 8.51 47.33 -6.01
CA VAL A 766 9.56 48.37 -5.95
C VAL A 766 9.07 49.68 -6.56
N PHE A 767 8.40 49.60 -7.70
CA PHE A 767 7.80 50.78 -8.33
C PHE A 767 6.77 51.50 -7.44
N LEU A 768 5.87 50.72 -6.81
CA LEU A 768 4.88 51.25 -5.87
C LEU A 768 5.54 51.89 -4.63
N LEU A 769 6.62 51.27 -4.13
CA LEU A 769 7.37 51.83 -3.00
C LEU A 769 8.05 53.14 -3.39
N ILE A 770 8.63 53.25 -4.59
CA ILE A 770 9.22 54.50 -5.10
C ILE A 770 8.16 55.57 -5.26
N ILE A 771 6.99 55.27 -5.83
CA ILE A 771 5.88 56.21 -5.94
C ILE A 771 5.43 56.68 -4.56
N ARG A 772 5.30 55.77 -3.60
CA ARG A 772 4.91 56.10 -2.23
C ARG A 772 5.91 57.03 -1.57
N GLN A 773 7.20 56.76 -1.74
CA GLN A 773 8.26 57.57 -1.19
C GLN A 773 8.24 58.99 -1.80
N LYS A 774 8.10 59.10 -3.14
CA LYS A 774 7.97 60.42 -3.81
C LYS A 774 6.73 61.17 -3.38
N ASN A 775 5.62 60.53 -3.18
CA ASN A 775 4.40 61.18 -2.71
C ASN A 775 4.55 61.73 -1.28
N ILE A 776 5.22 60.98 -0.40
CA ILE A 776 5.53 61.45 0.96
C ILE A 776 6.43 62.69 0.92
N GLU A 777 7.47 62.69 0.08
CA GLU A 777 8.39 63.81 -0.08
C GLU A 777 7.67 65.06 -0.64
N LEU A 778 6.80 64.89 -1.64
CA LEU A 778 5.99 65.99 -2.19
C LEU A 778 5.07 66.63 -1.15
N ALA A 779 4.40 65.76 -0.37
CA ALA A 779 3.52 66.22 0.71
C ALA A 779 4.27 67.02 1.78
N ARG A 780 5.51 66.61 2.11
CA ARG A 780 6.38 67.33 3.06
C ARG A 780 6.77 68.70 2.52
N ARG A 781 7.19 68.81 1.28
CA ARG A 781 7.56 70.09 0.64
C ARG A 781 6.36 71.06 0.54
N GLN A 782 5.19 70.56 0.22
CA GLN A 782 3.95 71.36 0.20
C GLN A 782 3.62 71.93 1.58
N MET A 783 3.80 71.16 2.62
CA MET A 783 3.55 71.59 4.00
C MET A 783 4.52 72.68 4.44
N GLU A 784 5.82 72.52 4.17
CA GLU A 784 6.83 73.49 4.46
C GLU A 784 6.57 74.80 3.72
N HIS A 785 6.14 74.77 2.46
CA HIS A 785 5.82 75.96 1.69
C HIS A 785 4.57 76.67 2.25
N GLN A 786 3.57 75.97 2.73
CA GLN A 786 2.38 76.60 3.35
C GLN A 786 2.69 77.30 4.67
N ILE A 787 3.59 76.74 5.48
CA ILE A 787 4.04 77.33 6.71
C ILE A 787 4.76 78.68 6.39
N LEU A 788 5.65 78.66 5.43
CA LEU A 788 6.35 79.87 5.04
C LEU A 788 5.46 81.05 4.53
N LEU A 789 4.44 80.68 3.71
CA LEU A 789 3.44 81.64 3.25
C LEU A 789 2.56 82.20 4.38
N LEU A 790 2.24 81.46 5.40
CA LEU A 790 1.49 81.93 6.54
C LEU A 790 2.33 82.75 7.49
N GLU A 791 3.62 82.46 7.67
CA GLU A 791 4.57 83.28 8.39
C GLU A 791 4.67 84.64 7.71
N GLN A 792 4.86 84.62 6.40
CA GLN A 792 4.93 85.93 5.63
C GLN A 792 3.61 86.72 5.77
N LYS A 793 2.46 86.12 5.70
CA LYS A 793 1.19 86.86 5.92
C LYS A 793 1.02 87.33 7.33
N SER A 794 1.49 86.54 8.31
CA SER A 794 1.49 86.97 9.71
C SER A 794 2.33 88.21 9.91
N HIS A 795 3.52 88.25 9.36
CA HIS A 795 4.44 89.43 9.43
C HIS A 795 3.82 90.73 8.78
N GLN A 796 3.13 90.51 7.64
CA GLN A 796 2.39 91.59 7.00
C GLN A 796 1.23 92.15 7.83
N ALA A 797 0.50 91.26 8.52
CA ALA A 797 -0.65 91.66 9.37
C ALA A 797 -0.19 92.35 10.68
N MET A 798 1.04 92.11 11.13
CA MET A 798 1.55 92.69 12.38
C MET A 798 2.06 94.12 12.26
N MET A 799 2.30 94.60 11.05
CA MET A 799 2.39 96.04 10.81
C MET A 799 1.00 96.66 10.72
N ASN A 800 0.22 96.43 11.79
CA ASN A 800 -1.12 97.00 11.87
C ASN A 800 -1.13 98.51 11.64
N PRO A 801 -1.49 98.99 10.47
CA PRO A 801 -1.47 100.42 10.16
C PRO A 801 -2.35 101.23 11.13
N HIS A 802 -3.43 100.62 11.63
CA HIS A 802 -4.30 101.27 12.54
C HIS A 802 -3.71 101.55 13.93
N PHE A 803 -2.89 100.58 14.44
CA PHE A 803 -2.16 100.77 15.69
C PHE A 803 -1.14 101.89 15.54
N ILE A 804 -0.41 101.90 14.40
CA ILE A 804 0.58 102.96 14.10
C ILE A 804 -0.12 104.31 14.01
N PHE A 805 -1.26 104.49 13.29
CA PHE A 805 -2.01 105.72 13.20
C PHE A 805 -2.61 106.14 14.53
N ASN A 806 -3.12 105.25 15.31
CA ASN A 806 -3.69 105.49 16.62
C ASN A 806 -2.58 105.94 17.58
N SER A 807 -1.43 105.36 17.57
CA SER A 807 -0.28 105.78 18.40
C SER A 807 0.26 107.13 17.99
N LEU A 808 0.36 107.41 16.70
CA LEU A 808 0.71 108.73 16.22
C LEU A 808 -0.34 109.76 16.57
N GLY A 809 -1.64 109.44 16.49
CA GLY A 809 -2.71 110.33 16.90
C GLY A 809 -2.73 110.62 18.41
N SER A 810 -2.32 109.65 19.24
CA SER A 810 -2.21 109.82 20.70
C SER A 810 -1.01 110.77 20.99
N ILE A 811 0.11 110.56 20.28
CA ILE A 811 1.26 111.48 20.40
C ILE A 811 0.89 112.90 20.00
N GLN A 812 0.13 113.05 18.88
CA GLN A 812 -0.35 114.31 18.42
C GLN A 812 -1.32 114.95 19.47
N ASN A 813 -2.19 114.18 20.06
CA ASN A 813 -3.08 114.60 21.10
C ASN A 813 -2.40 115.13 22.36
N TYR A 814 -1.35 114.38 22.83
CA TYR A 814 -0.53 114.82 23.95
C TYR A 814 0.15 116.11 23.64
N LEU A 815 0.68 116.30 22.42
CA LEU A 815 1.36 117.53 21.98
C LEU A 815 0.39 118.68 21.91
N LEU A 816 -0.85 118.56 21.39
CA LEU A 816 -1.85 119.57 21.28
C LEU A 816 -2.40 120.03 22.65
N HIS A 817 -2.40 119.13 23.65
CA HIS A 817 -2.81 119.48 25.01
C HIS A 817 -1.66 119.98 25.93
N ASN A 818 -0.57 120.41 25.38
CA ASN A 818 0.59 121.00 26.03
C ASN A 818 1.26 120.13 27.09
N LYS A 819 1.32 118.75 26.72
CA LYS A 819 1.91 117.71 27.56
C LYS A 819 3.18 117.06 26.86
N PRO A 820 4.26 117.81 26.63
CA PRO A 820 5.42 117.35 25.84
C PRO A 820 6.18 116.17 26.51
N ASN A 821 6.22 116.17 27.83
CA ASN A 821 6.89 115.07 28.55
C ASN A 821 6.15 113.75 28.40
N GLU A 822 4.82 113.76 28.48
CA GLU A 822 3.98 112.52 28.28
C GLU A 822 4.07 112.11 26.83
N ALA A 823 4.07 113.00 25.85
CA ALA A 823 4.33 112.69 24.45
C ALA A 823 5.66 111.98 24.21
N GLY A 824 6.73 112.47 24.88
CA GLY A 824 8.08 111.90 24.79
C GLY A 824 8.21 110.52 25.36
N VAL A 825 7.55 110.27 26.52
CA VAL A 825 7.51 108.94 27.15
C VAL A 825 6.73 107.99 26.24
N TYR A 826 5.59 108.35 25.72
CA TYR A 826 4.78 107.50 24.82
C TYR A 826 5.52 107.21 23.53
N LEU A 827 6.17 108.22 22.92
CA LEU A 827 6.97 108.05 21.69
C LEU A 827 8.17 107.10 21.92
N SER A 828 8.85 107.25 23.08
CA SER A 828 9.95 106.30 23.42
C SER A 828 9.47 104.85 23.57
N GLN A 829 8.38 104.63 24.27
CA GLN A 829 7.77 103.29 24.44
C GLN A 829 7.26 102.78 23.12
N PHE A 830 6.64 103.61 22.28
CA PHE A 830 6.19 103.20 20.94
C PHE A 830 7.37 102.80 20.04
N ALA A 831 8.44 103.62 20.03
CA ALA A 831 9.66 103.34 19.28
C ALA A 831 10.29 102.04 19.75
N ARG A 832 10.31 101.75 21.08
CA ARG A 832 10.78 100.49 21.66
C ARG A 832 9.94 99.26 21.17
N LEU A 833 8.62 99.41 21.23
CA LEU A 833 7.69 98.32 20.80
C LEU A 833 7.85 98.02 19.30
N ILE A 834 7.90 99.11 18.44
CA ILE A 834 8.13 98.91 16.99
C ILE A 834 9.45 98.20 16.72
N ARG A 835 10.54 98.60 17.44
CA ARG A 835 11.83 97.92 17.30
C ARG A 835 11.77 96.44 17.71
N GLN A 836 11.06 96.18 18.84
CA GLN A 836 10.86 94.81 19.28
C GLN A 836 10.03 93.98 18.25
N ASN A 837 9.00 94.57 17.67
CA ASN A 837 8.16 93.91 16.62
C ASN A 837 9.02 93.67 15.36
N LEU A 838 9.86 94.63 14.91
CA LEU A 838 10.72 94.46 13.76
C LEU A 838 11.77 93.32 13.98
N ASN A 839 12.34 93.24 15.20
CA ASN A 839 13.30 92.16 15.54
C ASN A 839 12.63 90.78 15.52
N SER A 840 11.39 90.70 16.00
CA SER A 840 10.62 89.48 16.04
C SER A 840 10.16 89.01 14.65
N ILE A 841 10.19 89.90 13.63
CA ILE A 841 9.80 89.53 12.25
C ILE A 841 10.79 88.54 11.63
N ASN A 842 12.10 88.63 12.02
CA ASN A 842 13.15 87.75 11.44
C ASN A 842 13.27 86.38 12.10
N SER A 843 12.51 86.13 13.17
CA SER A 843 12.57 84.87 13.90
C SER A 843 11.19 84.20 13.97
N SER A 844 11.09 82.95 13.46
CA SER A 844 9.83 82.18 13.55
C SER A 844 9.49 81.76 14.98
N MET A 845 10.53 81.56 15.82
CA MET A 845 10.44 81.27 17.25
C MET A 845 11.22 82.37 18.02
N ILE A 846 10.69 82.83 19.13
CA ILE A 846 11.35 83.80 20.02
C ILE A 846 11.36 83.26 21.45
N ASN A 847 12.26 83.80 22.24
CA ASN A 847 12.36 83.53 23.65
C ASN A 847 11.09 84.01 24.38
N LEU A 848 10.57 83.19 25.31
CA LEU A 848 9.30 83.52 26.03
C LEU A 848 9.46 84.80 26.82
N ASP A 849 10.60 85.07 27.43
CA ASP A 849 10.88 86.34 28.13
C ASP A 849 10.78 87.56 27.21
N GLU A 850 11.33 87.42 25.99
CA GLU A 850 11.24 88.46 24.98
C GLU A 850 9.81 88.80 24.57
N GLU A 851 9.02 87.75 24.45
CA GLU A 851 7.57 87.87 24.14
C GLU A 851 6.81 88.49 25.29
N ILE A 852 7.08 88.08 26.53
CA ILE A 852 6.48 88.67 27.74
C ILE A 852 6.86 90.19 27.87
N ASP A 853 8.14 90.55 27.67
CA ASP A 853 8.57 91.94 27.69
C ASP A 853 7.89 92.75 26.59
N ARG A 854 7.76 92.18 25.42
CA ARG A 854 7.04 92.85 24.32
C ARG A 854 5.56 93.04 24.63
N LEU A 855 4.91 92.02 25.26
CA LEU A 855 3.48 92.17 25.68
C LEU A 855 3.32 93.20 26.79
N LYS A 856 4.22 93.27 27.73
CA LYS A 856 4.24 94.33 28.76
C LYS A 856 4.33 95.70 28.14
N ASN A 857 5.33 95.91 27.22
CA ASN A 857 5.45 97.18 26.54
C ASN A 857 4.17 97.57 25.75
N TYR A 858 3.56 96.64 25.11
CA TYR A 858 2.29 96.86 24.40
C TYR A 858 1.15 97.24 25.36
N LEU A 859 0.99 96.45 26.46
CA LEU A 859 -0.05 96.75 27.47
C LEU A 859 0.13 98.09 28.16
N ASP A 860 1.37 98.46 28.47
CA ASP A 860 1.72 99.75 29.06
C ASP A 860 1.38 100.92 28.11
N LEU A 861 1.68 100.74 26.83
CA LEU A 861 1.41 101.76 25.79
C LEU A 861 -0.13 101.94 25.61
N GLU A 862 -0.88 100.86 25.61
CA GLU A 862 -2.35 100.90 25.54
C GLU A 862 -2.96 101.41 26.81
N LYS A 863 -2.35 101.14 28.00
CA LYS A 863 -2.80 101.67 29.27
C LYS A 863 -2.64 103.22 29.31
N ILE A 864 -1.53 103.72 28.89
CA ILE A 864 -1.25 105.16 28.78
C ILE A 864 -2.25 105.81 27.80
N ARG A 865 -2.53 105.13 26.66
CA ARG A 865 -3.47 105.65 25.64
C ARG A 865 -4.91 105.73 26.12
N MET A 866 -5.37 104.70 26.89
CA MET A 866 -6.74 104.57 27.35
C MET A 866 -6.97 105.25 28.69
N GLY A 867 -5.96 105.87 29.30
CA GLY A 867 -6.12 106.67 30.53
C GLY A 867 -6.61 105.89 31.74
N ASP A 868 -5.81 104.95 32.17
CA ASP A 868 -6.07 104.08 33.33
C ASP A 868 -7.45 103.33 33.30
N LYS A 869 -8.02 103.03 32.09
CA LYS A 869 -9.28 102.26 31.94
C LYS A 869 -9.13 100.79 32.30
N PHE A 870 -7.90 100.31 32.32
CA PHE A 870 -7.62 98.89 32.73
C PHE A 870 -6.36 98.76 33.50
N GLU A 871 -6.31 97.67 34.28
CA GLU A 871 -5.07 97.16 34.88
C GLU A 871 -4.81 95.78 34.26
N TYR A 872 -3.50 95.40 34.28
CA TYR A 872 -3.12 94.10 33.80
C TYR A 872 -2.17 93.40 34.76
N ASN A 873 -2.17 92.06 34.73
CA ASN A 873 -1.25 91.24 35.46
C ASN A 873 -0.77 90.10 34.53
N ILE A 874 0.56 89.79 34.57
CA ILE A 874 1.15 88.72 33.88
C ILE A 874 1.68 87.72 34.91
N VAL A 875 1.17 86.53 34.88
CA VAL A 875 1.49 85.46 35.82
C VAL A 875 2.24 84.34 35.07
N ILE A 876 3.39 83.99 35.57
CA ILE A 876 4.19 82.83 35.01
C ILE A 876 4.24 81.82 36.09
N ASP A 877 3.80 80.57 35.73
CA ASP A 877 3.85 79.40 36.62
C ASP A 877 5.36 79.09 36.96
N GLU A 878 5.60 78.70 38.19
CA GLU A 878 6.96 78.35 38.68
C GLU A 878 7.61 77.24 37.87
N ALA A 879 6.87 76.40 37.22
CA ALA A 879 7.29 75.31 36.35
C ALA A 879 7.76 75.79 34.97
N VAL A 880 7.54 77.07 34.60
CA VAL A 880 7.90 77.64 33.30
C VAL A 880 9.24 78.42 33.39
N GLU A 881 10.28 77.78 32.93
CA GLU A 881 11.62 78.40 32.79
C GLU A 881 11.62 79.32 31.55
N SER A 882 11.13 80.57 31.71
CA SER A 882 10.85 81.45 30.56
C SER A 882 12.10 81.85 29.75
N GLU A 883 13.28 81.86 30.38
CA GLU A 883 14.54 82.17 29.75
C GLU A 883 15.00 81.07 28.74
N ASP A 884 14.56 79.81 28.95
CA ASP A 884 15.00 78.70 28.11
C ASP A 884 13.96 78.21 27.07
N ILE A 885 12.76 78.82 27.12
CA ILE A 885 11.62 78.39 26.27
C ILE A 885 11.50 79.31 25.05
N LEU A 886 11.50 78.71 23.87
CA LEU A 886 11.22 79.38 22.61
C LEU A 886 9.74 79.03 22.17
N ILE A 887 8.98 80.11 21.88
CA ILE A 887 7.58 79.94 21.38
C ILE A 887 7.47 80.64 20.01
N PRO A 888 6.43 80.28 19.23
CA PRO A 888 6.21 80.97 17.94
C PRO A 888 5.91 82.46 18.17
N SER A 889 6.66 83.25 17.48
CA SER A 889 6.58 84.72 17.65
C SER A 889 5.19 85.26 17.40
N MET A 890 4.78 86.26 18.22
CA MET A 890 3.57 87.05 18.01
C MET A 890 2.25 86.27 17.97
N ILE A 891 2.17 85.18 18.69
CA ILE A 891 0.98 84.37 18.70
C ILE A 891 -0.05 84.82 19.71
N ILE A 892 0.39 85.47 20.75
CA ILE A 892 -0.42 85.91 21.90
C ILE A 892 -1.04 87.26 21.66
N GLN A 893 -0.33 88.24 21.06
CA GLN A 893 -0.70 89.63 20.86
C GLN A 893 -2.12 89.82 20.29
N PRO A 894 -2.62 89.05 19.28
CA PRO A 894 -3.99 89.18 18.73
C PRO A 894 -5.06 88.96 19.78
N PHE A 895 -4.79 88.15 20.79
CA PHE A 895 -5.78 87.85 21.88
C PHE A 895 -5.85 88.98 22.86
N ILE A 896 -4.68 89.57 23.20
CA ILE A 896 -4.60 90.74 24.06
C ILE A 896 -5.22 91.96 23.35
N GLU A 897 -4.96 92.19 22.08
CA GLU A 897 -5.58 93.26 21.28
C GLU A 897 -7.09 93.16 21.33
N ASN A 898 -7.63 91.93 21.18
CA ASN A 898 -9.07 91.69 21.27
C ASN A 898 -9.63 91.92 22.69
N SER A 899 -8.88 91.55 23.73
CA SER A 899 -9.33 91.85 25.13
C SER A 899 -9.41 93.32 25.42
N ILE A 900 -8.44 94.09 24.90
CA ILE A 900 -8.45 95.60 25.08
C ILE A 900 -9.56 96.25 24.26
N TRP A 901 -9.51 95.94 22.94
CA TRP A 901 -10.39 96.73 22.01
C TRP A 901 -11.86 96.29 22.01
N HIS A 902 -12.11 94.98 22.15
CA HIS A 902 -13.43 94.41 22.12
C HIS A 902 -13.96 94.07 23.48
N GLY A 903 -13.11 93.78 24.46
CA GLY A 903 -13.47 93.54 25.82
C GLY A 903 -13.64 94.75 26.64
N ILE A 904 -12.60 95.43 26.88
CA ILE A 904 -12.49 96.51 27.92
C ILE A 904 -12.82 97.89 27.39
N ALA A 905 -12.46 98.29 26.18
CA ALA A 905 -12.61 99.60 25.65
C ALA A 905 -14.10 100.12 25.80
N ASN A 906 -15.05 99.20 25.78
CA ASN A 906 -16.47 99.51 25.84
C ASN A 906 -17.07 99.37 27.27
N LEU A 907 -16.23 99.24 28.31
CA LEU A 907 -16.68 99.31 29.73
C LEU A 907 -16.72 100.66 30.26
N ASP A 908 -17.70 100.93 31.09
CA ASP A 908 -17.88 102.14 31.85
C ASP A 908 -17.04 102.16 33.10
N GLU A 909 -16.61 101.02 33.59
CA GLU A 909 -15.83 100.77 34.76
C GLU A 909 -14.37 100.28 34.37
N LYS A 910 -13.52 100.30 35.30
CA LYS A 910 -12.09 99.90 35.13
C LYS A 910 -12.00 98.42 34.93
N GLY A 911 -11.43 98.02 33.79
CA GLY A 911 -11.32 96.60 33.44
C GLY A 911 -9.99 96.02 33.94
N PHE A 912 -9.85 94.64 33.89
CA PHE A 912 -8.67 93.88 34.28
C PHE A 912 -8.33 92.85 33.21
N ILE A 913 -7.00 92.71 32.87
CA ILE A 913 -6.48 91.70 31.97
C ILE A 913 -5.47 90.89 32.73
N THR A 914 -5.65 89.52 32.70
CA THR A 914 -4.64 88.65 33.26
C THR A 914 -4.14 87.74 32.13
N VAL A 915 -2.84 87.60 32.01
CA VAL A 915 -2.18 86.73 31.09
C VAL A 915 -1.37 85.68 31.88
N SER A 916 -1.76 84.48 31.83
CA SER A 916 -1.08 83.37 32.57
C SER A 916 -0.36 82.45 31.61
N PHE A 917 0.84 82.06 31.93
CA PHE A 917 1.61 81.08 31.21
C PHE A 917 1.85 79.84 32.07
N ASN A 918 1.32 78.69 31.67
CA ASN A 918 1.42 77.43 32.38
C ASN A 918 2.01 76.37 31.50
N LEU A 919 2.78 75.44 32.05
CA LEU A 919 3.25 74.27 31.32
C LEU A 919 2.09 73.28 31.18
N TRP A 920 1.74 72.92 29.95
CA TRP A 920 0.64 71.92 29.70
C TRP A 920 1.17 70.49 29.62
N ASP A 921 2.21 70.29 28.84
CA ASP A 921 2.95 69.01 28.70
C ASP A 921 4.41 69.35 28.33
N ASP A 922 5.25 68.26 28.10
CA ASP A 922 6.68 68.43 27.84
C ASP A 922 7.03 69.20 26.54
N LYS A 923 6.04 69.55 25.69
CA LYS A 923 6.21 70.18 24.39
C LYS A 923 5.18 71.31 24.12
N SER A 924 4.25 71.53 24.99
CA SER A 924 3.16 72.50 24.83
C SER A 924 3.03 73.39 26.02
N LEU A 925 2.92 74.67 25.77
CA LEU A 925 2.65 75.71 26.74
C LEU A 925 1.16 76.09 26.65
N GLN A 926 0.47 76.23 27.78
CA GLN A 926 -0.86 76.70 27.87
C GLN A 926 -0.80 78.19 28.26
N ILE A 927 -1.32 79.09 27.41
CA ILE A 927 -1.38 80.52 27.65
C ILE A 927 -2.83 80.88 27.83
N ILE A 928 -3.15 81.50 28.95
CA ILE A 928 -4.51 81.91 29.30
C ILE A 928 -4.56 83.45 29.31
N VAL A 929 -5.44 84.05 28.49
CA VAL A 929 -5.72 85.45 28.48
C VAL A 929 -7.13 85.65 29.00
N GLU A 930 -7.25 86.34 30.13
CA GLU A 930 -8.53 86.61 30.81
C GLU A 930 -8.76 88.12 30.86
N ASP A 931 -9.91 88.56 30.44
CA ASP A 931 -10.35 89.93 30.57
C ASP A 931 -11.69 90.07 31.27
N THR A 932 -11.89 91.15 32.03
CA THR A 932 -13.21 91.45 32.68
C THR A 932 -14.10 92.31 31.77
N GLY A 933 -13.94 92.24 30.47
CA GLY A 933 -14.64 92.98 29.48
C GLY A 933 -16.12 92.55 29.32
N ILE A 934 -16.79 93.11 28.30
CA ILE A 934 -18.21 92.91 28.02
C ILE A 934 -18.54 91.44 27.61
N GLY A 935 -17.53 90.62 27.45
CA GLY A 935 -17.60 89.18 27.03
C GLY A 935 -17.90 88.91 25.54
N ILE A 936 -17.73 87.69 25.11
CA ILE A 936 -17.74 87.35 23.68
C ILE A 936 -19.10 87.63 23.02
N LYS A 937 -20.20 87.28 23.68
CA LYS A 937 -21.57 87.41 23.12
C LYS A 937 -21.99 88.85 23.03
N ASN A 938 -21.61 89.71 23.98
CA ASN A 938 -21.92 91.09 23.95
C ASN A 938 -21.04 91.88 22.98
N ALA A 939 -19.76 91.51 22.83
CA ALA A 939 -18.83 92.06 21.85
C ALA A 939 -19.33 91.82 20.39
N GLU A 940 -20.01 90.69 20.11
CA GLU A 940 -20.63 90.46 18.79
C GLU A 940 -21.72 91.44 18.42
N LYS A 941 -22.46 92.07 19.40
CA LYS A 941 -23.45 93.03 19.16
C LYS A 941 -22.92 94.46 18.77
N TYR A 942 -21.68 94.71 19.17
CA TYR A 942 -21.01 95.98 18.89
C TYR A 942 -20.10 95.94 17.66
N LYS A 943 -20.00 94.79 16.96
CA LYS A 943 -19.22 94.62 15.71
C LYS A 943 -19.89 95.41 14.57
N THR A 944 -19.40 96.62 14.37
CA THR A 944 -19.66 97.35 13.14
C THR A 944 -18.98 96.69 11.96
N ARG A 945 -19.59 96.65 10.78
CA ARG A 945 -19.18 95.98 9.51
C ARG A 945 -17.82 96.45 8.90
N SER A 946 -17.01 97.31 9.61
CA SER A 946 -16.03 98.14 8.99
C SER A 946 -14.56 97.79 9.28
N ASP A 947 -14.28 96.67 10.04
CA ASP A 947 -12.87 96.37 10.32
C ASP A 947 -12.49 94.89 9.85
N PRO A 948 -12.11 94.72 8.55
CA PRO A 948 -11.68 93.45 8.03
C PRO A 948 -10.30 92.91 8.58
N HIS A 949 -9.49 93.85 9.15
CA HIS A 949 -8.10 93.56 9.55
C HIS A 949 -8.00 92.80 10.89
N LEU A 950 -8.96 92.96 11.82
CA LEU A 950 -8.92 92.33 13.15
C LEU A 950 -9.27 90.85 13.10
N ASN A 951 -10.16 90.47 12.19
CA ASN A 951 -10.46 89.01 11.93
C ASN A 951 -9.36 88.30 11.20
N LEU A 952 -8.49 88.99 10.52
CA LEU A 952 -7.40 88.41 9.74
C LEU A 952 -6.31 87.85 10.66
N GLY A 953 -5.87 88.59 11.73
CA GLY A 953 -4.86 88.16 12.70
C GLY A 953 -5.27 86.87 13.40
N MET A 954 -6.51 86.78 13.90
CA MET A 954 -7.00 85.60 14.56
C MET A 954 -7.04 84.36 13.63
N ASN A 955 -7.52 84.54 12.39
CA ASN A 955 -7.57 83.46 11.42
C ASN A 955 -6.18 82.99 10.99
N ILE A 956 -5.24 83.88 10.86
CA ILE A 956 -3.86 83.53 10.56
C ILE A 956 -3.22 82.73 11.72
N THR A 957 -3.41 83.27 12.96
CA THR A 957 -2.95 82.55 14.17
C THR A 957 -3.51 81.16 14.29
N ARG A 958 -4.81 80.95 14.04
CA ARG A 958 -5.46 79.63 14.07
C ARG A 958 -4.85 78.68 13.03
N LYS A 959 -4.74 79.14 11.77
CA LYS A 959 -4.12 78.31 10.70
C LYS A 959 -2.66 78.00 10.98
N ARG A 960 -1.88 78.96 11.54
CA ARG A 960 -0.49 78.74 11.91
C ARG A 960 -0.37 77.69 13.03
N LEU A 961 -1.24 77.78 14.06
CA LEU A 961 -1.29 76.76 15.10
C LEU A 961 -1.56 75.36 14.54
N VAL A 962 -2.52 75.15 13.60
CA VAL A 962 -2.84 73.88 13.00
C VAL A 962 -1.61 73.30 12.22
N LEU A 963 -0.85 74.16 11.54
CA LEU A 963 0.33 73.66 10.83
C LEU A 963 1.48 73.37 11.79
N LEU A 964 1.66 74.14 12.85
CA LEU A 964 2.62 73.91 13.91
C LEU A 964 2.34 72.61 14.67
N SER A 965 1.04 72.30 14.90
CA SER A 965 0.61 71.02 15.46
C SER A 965 1.10 69.85 14.62
N ARG A 966 0.99 69.94 13.31
CA ARG A 966 1.47 68.93 12.39
C ARG A 966 2.99 68.85 12.30
N LYS A 967 3.66 69.99 12.29
CA LYS A 967 5.12 70.05 12.18
C LYS A 967 5.81 69.44 13.42
N TYR A 968 5.34 69.77 14.59
CA TYR A 968 5.94 69.37 15.87
C TYR A 968 5.24 68.20 16.53
N SER A 969 4.14 67.64 15.88
CA SER A 969 3.34 66.55 16.41
C SER A 969 2.80 66.75 17.83
N VAL A 970 2.37 67.99 18.09
CA VAL A 970 1.86 68.47 19.41
C VAL A 970 0.44 68.94 19.30
N LYS A 971 -0.31 68.86 20.39
CA LYS A 971 -1.66 69.38 20.44
C LYS A 971 -1.59 70.90 20.54
N THR A 972 -2.14 71.61 19.56
CA THR A 972 -2.31 73.08 19.61
C THR A 972 -3.78 73.40 19.43
N GLY A 973 -4.22 74.55 19.92
CA GLY A 973 -5.64 74.95 19.80
C GLY A 973 -5.92 76.25 20.48
N ILE A 974 -7.13 76.76 20.28
CA ILE A 974 -7.63 77.96 20.92
C ILE A 974 -9.02 77.64 21.41
N GLU A 975 -9.23 77.83 22.71
CA GLU A 975 -10.50 77.65 23.40
C GLU A 975 -11.00 78.98 23.95
N TYR A 976 -12.29 79.27 23.82
CA TYR A 976 -12.88 80.50 24.28
C TYR A 976 -13.99 80.18 25.24
N THR A 977 -14.00 80.83 26.40
CA THR A 977 -15.08 80.76 27.41
C THR A 977 -15.38 82.13 28.00
N GLU A 978 -16.61 82.38 28.51
CA GLU A 978 -16.90 83.53 29.33
C GLU A 978 -16.28 83.32 30.71
N LEU A 979 -15.61 84.36 31.26
CA LEU A 979 -14.97 84.30 32.55
C LEU A 979 -15.96 84.16 33.70
N LEU A 980 -17.05 84.93 33.65
CA LEU A 980 -18.16 84.89 34.62
C LEU A 980 -19.54 84.75 33.89
N PRO A 981 -19.93 83.53 33.47
CA PRO A 981 -21.14 83.32 32.68
C PRO A 981 -22.36 83.80 33.46
N GLY A 982 -23.18 84.69 32.81
CA GLY A 982 -24.38 85.25 33.39
C GLY A 982 -24.23 86.62 34.06
N ALA A 983 -23.06 87.16 34.18
CA ALA A 983 -22.81 88.50 34.64
C ALA A 983 -23.14 89.54 33.54
N THR A 984 -23.42 90.83 33.89
CA THR A 984 -23.71 91.96 32.96
C THR A 984 -22.47 92.16 32.03
N ASN A 985 -21.30 92.07 32.58
CA ASN A 985 -20.00 92.00 31.87
C ASN A 985 -19.33 90.70 32.19
N PRO A 986 -19.60 89.63 31.37
CA PRO A 986 -19.14 88.28 31.70
C PRO A 986 -17.59 88.04 31.53
N GLY A 987 -16.89 89.02 30.93
CA GLY A 987 -15.44 88.81 30.61
C GLY A 987 -15.17 87.68 29.62
N THR A 988 -13.95 87.61 29.17
CA THR A 988 -13.52 86.56 28.25
C THR A 988 -12.31 85.81 28.77
N LYS A 989 -12.33 84.56 28.70
CA LYS A 989 -11.15 83.68 28.91
C LYS A 989 -10.80 82.93 27.62
N VAL A 990 -9.61 83.17 27.15
CA VAL A 990 -9.03 82.48 25.98
C VAL A 990 -7.90 81.59 26.43
N VAL A 991 -7.96 80.34 26.09
CA VAL A 991 -6.89 79.39 26.34
C VAL A 991 -6.22 79.02 25.02
N VAL A 992 -4.95 79.23 24.92
CA VAL A 992 -4.16 78.93 23.71
C VAL A 992 -3.08 77.92 24.03
N PHE A 993 -3.12 76.83 23.30
CA PHE A 993 -2.07 75.82 23.41
C PHE A 993 -1.05 76.05 22.27
N VAL A 994 0.20 76.33 22.64
CA VAL A 994 1.27 76.64 21.70
C VAL A 994 2.44 75.61 21.86
N PRO A 995 3.08 75.19 20.78
CA PRO A 995 4.28 74.37 20.90
C PRO A 995 5.43 75.21 21.40
N PHE A 996 6.32 74.64 22.18
CA PHE A 996 7.58 75.32 22.58
C PHE A 996 8.77 74.40 22.33
N LEU A 997 9.93 75.00 22.22
CA LEU A 997 11.21 74.34 22.14
C LEU A 997 12.15 74.84 23.24
N TYR A 998 12.98 74.01 23.79
CA TYR A 998 14.08 74.47 24.64
C TYR A 998 15.22 75.05 23.80
N GLY A 999 15.73 76.21 24.22
CA GLY A 999 16.79 76.92 23.47
C GLY A 999 18.07 76.17 23.20
N ASN A 1000 18.32 75.08 23.95
CA ASN A 1000 19.44 74.14 23.77
C ASN A 1000 19.19 72.94 22.89
N SER A 1001 18.05 72.82 22.30
CA SER A 1001 17.72 71.68 21.42
C SER A 1001 18.32 71.88 20.03
N LYS A 1002 19.08 70.85 19.52
CA LYS A 1002 19.68 70.82 18.18
C LYS A 1002 18.73 70.80 16.99
N GLU A 1003 17.48 71.13 17.18
CA GLU A 1003 16.41 71.13 16.15
C GLU A 1003 16.15 72.53 15.55
N ILE A 1004 17.07 73.47 15.78
CA ILE A 1004 17.04 74.78 15.13
C ILE A 1004 17.87 74.74 13.82
N ASN A 1005 17.38 73.96 12.81
CA ASN A 1005 17.76 74.12 11.40
C ASN A 1005 16.80 73.39 10.48
#